data_69783661b30b4f8a745961d88235eb75
#
_entry.id   69783661b30b4f8a745961d88235eb75
#
_cell.length_a   1.000
_cell.length_b   1.000
_cell.length_c   1.000
_cell.angle_alpha   90.00
_cell.angle_beta   90.00
_cell.angle_gamma   90.00
#
_symmetry.space_group_name_H-M   'P 1'
#
loop_
_entity.id
_entity.type
_entity.pdbx_description
1 polymer ?
#
loop_
_entity_poly.entity_id
_entity_poly.type
_entity_poly.pdbx_seq_one_letter_code
_entity_poly.pdbx_strand_id
1 'polypeptide(L)'
;MTVAAQEQSAPGVGLGRISPQLLSWLVFGAFAILCIVLRDEMKWLVTYPKEWFLKLPIGGEWILLERALEGLMDWITATFKPVFRFISMVLTYPMRWLEDLLHWLPWPATFALVTILAYRAKDLRLALFCLAGLTYMLVVGYWDESMSTLALVGMSVPLSLTIGLVMGLMAFQYRWARRVVEPTLDVMQTVPTFAYLVPILILFGVGPVVGMVASAIYASPPMVRNVMLGLRRVSDDVIESGEMSGCNRFQLLFQVRIPAATPTIMVGVNQTIMAALSMVIIAAIIGGFADIGWEVLSTMRKAQTGQSLLAGIVIVVMAMIMDRISRGFAERTGDIPLHAGGNFLQRHPYLWAAVAATGIGIVLSHLMPFFKDYPAALVFYPAEPLNDAVSWFTREFFFATDAVKTWTLYYFMLPMKAGLDNIARPQSWGFSMTQTAAAIYWAIVLGLGAGMVRLFNWRAGVVVGLLGVLYFFGSTGTPWPAFVAAVTLIAYQVGGWKTALFAFLGMAFMLSTGAWPRAMLSFYLTATSVLFCFVIGGALGIWAAQSDRASAVLRPINDTMQTMPLFVFLIPVIMVFLVGDFSALLAIMMYAIVPAIRYTEYGLRNVDPVAVEAARMMGCTERQVLWRVKLPLAIPEIMLGLNQVIMFALAMLVIAALVGTKGLGQWVYDSLTNARFGQGFIAGGSMALMAMIADRIIQAWAAQKKRDLGIVD
;
A
#
# COMPACT_ATOMS: atom_id res chain seq x y z
N MET A 1 -36.79 33.49 -29.67
CA MET A 1 -35.65 32.69 -30.10
C MET A 1 -36.00 31.25 -29.83
N THR A 2 -36.20 30.51 -30.87
CA THR A 2 -36.83 29.19 -30.98
C THR A 2 -36.00 28.08 -30.37
N VAL A 3 -36.51 27.48 -29.30
CA VAL A 3 -36.01 26.20 -28.76
C VAL A 3 -36.66 25.09 -29.57
N ALA A 4 -35.91 24.42 -30.40
CA ALA A 4 -36.33 23.23 -31.11
C ALA A 4 -36.56 22.08 -30.12
N ALA A 5 -37.82 21.73 -29.91
CA ALA A 5 -38.20 20.51 -29.19
C ALA A 5 -37.76 19.30 -30.04
N GLN A 6 -36.78 18.54 -29.59
CA GLN A 6 -36.53 17.21 -30.10
C GLN A 6 -37.62 16.28 -29.56
N GLU A 7 -38.51 15.87 -30.44
CA GLU A 7 -39.46 14.80 -30.21
C GLU A 7 -38.73 13.51 -29.80
N GLN A 8 -38.89 13.13 -28.54
CA GLN A 8 -38.56 11.78 -28.09
C GLN A 8 -39.64 10.83 -28.67
N SER A 9 -39.29 10.15 -29.74
CA SER A 9 -40.09 9.04 -30.27
C SER A 9 -40.15 7.94 -29.18
N ALA A 10 -41.37 7.57 -28.81
CA ALA A 10 -41.67 6.44 -27.93
C ALA A 10 -40.95 5.17 -28.40
N PRO A 11 -40.40 4.34 -27.52
CA PRO A 11 -39.76 3.10 -27.93
C PRO A 11 -40.83 2.11 -28.41
N GLY A 12 -40.90 1.94 -29.73
CA GLY A 12 -41.61 0.83 -30.31
C GLY A 12 -41.06 -0.49 -29.79
N VAL A 13 -41.95 -1.39 -29.38
CA VAL A 13 -41.63 -2.79 -29.01
C VAL A 13 -41.23 -3.54 -30.29
N GLY A 14 -40.06 -3.23 -30.81
CA GLY A 14 -39.37 -4.05 -31.81
C GLY A 14 -38.50 -5.07 -31.13
N LEU A 15 -38.51 -6.32 -31.53
CA LEU A 15 -37.58 -7.36 -31.16
C LEU A 15 -36.16 -6.81 -31.22
N GLY A 16 -35.65 -6.39 -30.05
CA GLY A 16 -34.53 -5.50 -29.89
C GLY A 16 -33.24 -6.10 -30.48
N ARG A 17 -32.57 -5.31 -31.29
CA ARG A 17 -31.17 -5.55 -31.64
C ARG A 17 -30.38 -5.78 -30.34
N ILE A 18 -29.90 -7.00 -30.15
CA ILE A 18 -29.00 -7.35 -29.03
C ILE A 18 -27.88 -6.32 -29.03
N SER A 19 -27.72 -5.58 -27.93
CA SER A 19 -26.64 -4.60 -27.84
C SER A 19 -25.31 -5.28 -28.06
N PRO A 20 -24.31 -4.67 -28.73
CA PRO A 20 -22.99 -5.27 -28.94
C PRO A 20 -22.31 -5.72 -27.62
N GLN A 21 -22.61 -5.03 -26.54
CA GLN A 21 -22.14 -5.37 -25.19
C GLN A 21 -22.77 -6.68 -24.68
N LEU A 22 -24.09 -6.85 -24.85
CA LEU A 22 -24.78 -8.08 -24.46
C LEU A 22 -24.31 -9.27 -25.32
N LEU A 23 -24.11 -9.05 -26.62
CA LEU A 23 -23.58 -10.08 -27.51
C LEU A 23 -22.18 -10.55 -27.07
N SER A 24 -21.29 -9.63 -26.70
CA SER A 24 -19.94 -9.99 -26.24
C SER A 24 -19.97 -10.82 -24.94
N TRP A 25 -20.89 -10.53 -24.01
CA TRP A 25 -21.08 -11.35 -22.80
C TRP A 25 -21.68 -12.72 -23.09
N LEU A 26 -22.59 -12.83 -24.05
CA LEU A 26 -23.15 -14.12 -24.47
C LEU A 26 -22.09 -15.00 -25.15
N VAL A 27 -21.26 -14.41 -26.01
CA VAL A 27 -20.13 -15.12 -26.64
C VAL A 27 -19.12 -15.58 -25.58
N PHE A 28 -18.79 -14.71 -24.63
CA PHE A 28 -17.93 -15.06 -23.50
C PHE A 28 -18.54 -16.19 -22.65
N GLY A 29 -19.83 -16.11 -22.33
CA GLY A 29 -20.52 -17.16 -21.57
C GLY A 29 -20.49 -18.53 -22.28
N ALA A 30 -20.74 -18.54 -23.58
CA ALA A 30 -20.63 -19.77 -24.40
C ALA A 30 -19.19 -20.31 -24.41
N PHE A 31 -18.19 -19.42 -24.57
CA PHE A 31 -16.78 -19.81 -24.52
C PHE A 31 -16.37 -20.37 -23.15
N ALA A 32 -16.79 -19.73 -22.05
CA ALA A 32 -16.50 -20.20 -20.69
C ALA A 32 -17.13 -21.55 -20.39
N ILE A 33 -18.40 -21.77 -20.81
CA ILE A 33 -19.08 -23.06 -20.69
C ILE A 33 -18.34 -24.14 -21.50
N LEU A 34 -17.94 -23.79 -22.72
CA LEU A 34 -17.15 -24.74 -23.56
C LEU A 34 -15.84 -25.13 -22.88
N CYS A 35 -15.09 -24.16 -22.33
CA CYS A 35 -13.85 -24.42 -21.59
C CYS A 35 -14.09 -25.34 -20.37
N ILE A 36 -15.22 -25.20 -19.68
CA ILE A 36 -15.55 -26.01 -18.51
C ILE A 36 -15.93 -27.42 -18.91
N VAL A 37 -16.72 -27.58 -19.96
CA VAL A 37 -17.14 -28.92 -20.46
C VAL A 37 -15.93 -29.69 -20.96
N LEU A 38 -15.02 -29.04 -21.68
CA LEU A 38 -13.82 -29.67 -22.25
C LEU A 38 -12.65 -29.84 -21.27
N ARG A 39 -12.75 -29.30 -20.04
CA ARG A 39 -11.63 -29.29 -19.08
C ARG A 39 -11.11 -30.68 -18.72
N ASP A 40 -11.99 -31.66 -18.65
CA ASP A 40 -11.64 -33.02 -18.24
C ASP A 40 -10.97 -33.79 -19.41
N GLU A 41 -11.33 -33.48 -20.67
CA GLU A 41 -10.71 -34.01 -21.86
C GLU A 41 -9.40 -33.30 -22.22
N MET A 42 -9.34 -31.97 -22.02
CA MET A 42 -8.20 -31.13 -22.37
C MET A 42 -7.50 -30.59 -21.13
N LYS A 43 -6.64 -31.39 -20.51
CA LYS A 43 -5.90 -31.01 -19.25
C LYS A 43 -5.13 -29.69 -19.35
N TRP A 44 -4.74 -29.24 -20.55
CA TRP A 44 -4.06 -27.96 -20.76
C TRP A 44 -4.96 -26.75 -20.51
N LEU A 45 -6.27 -26.92 -20.57
CA LEU A 45 -7.22 -25.83 -20.20
C LEU A 45 -7.15 -25.49 -18.71
N VAL A 46 -6.77 -26.44 -17.88
CA VAL A 46 -6.65 -26.30 -16.44
C VAL A 46 -5.22 -25.95 -16.05
N THR A 47 -4.25 -26.68 -16.62
CA THR A 47 -2.82 -26.50 -16.31
C THR A 47 -2.07 -26.05 -17.55
N TYR A 48 -1.53 -24.83 -17.50
CA TYR A 48 -0.71 -24.28 -18.59
C TYR A 48 0.53 -25.17 -18.83
N PRO A 49 0.76 -25.66 -20.06
CA PRO A 49 1.87 -26.58 -20.33
C PRO A 49 3.23 -25.92 -20.12
N LYS A 50 4.14 -26.59 -19.43
CA LYS A 50 5.52 -26.12 -19.23
C LYS A 50 6.32 -25.95 -20.51
N GLU A 51 5.94 -26.63 -21.55
CA GLU A 51 6.55 -26.55 -22.88
C GLU A 51 6.34 -25.17 -23.53
N TRP A 52 5.25 -24.47 -23.15
CA TRP A 52 4.89 -23.14 -23.65
C TRP A 52 5.53 -21.99 -22.85
N PHE A 53 6.39 -22.31 -21.88
CA PHE A 53 7.08 -21.27 -21.13
C PHE A 53 8.03 -20.48 -22.04
N LEU A 54 8.13 -19.18 -21.78
CA LEU A 54 8.96 -18.26 -22.52
C LEU A 54 10.44 -18.64 -22.38
N LYS A 55 11.06 -18.99 -23.51
CA LYS A 55 12.48 -19.28 -23.61
C LYS A 55 13.13 -18.26 -24.56
N LEU A 56 14.31 -17.83 -24.21
CA LEU A 56 15.12 -16.90 -25.03
C LEU A 56 16.27 -17.66 -25.70
N PRO A 57 16.56 -17.39 -26.99
CA PRO A 57 17.71 -17.98 -27.69
C PRO A 57 18.98 -17.24 -27.28
N ILE A 58 19.72 -17.76 -26.30
CA ILE A 58 20.98 -17.15 -25.81
C ILE A 58 22.09 -18.18 -25.95
N GLY A 59 23.19 -17.80 -26.61
CA GLY A 59 24.36 -18.66 -26.78
C GLY A 59 24.12 -19.95 -27.59
N GLY A 60 23.06 -19.99 -28.42
CA GLY A 60 22.70 -21.17 -29.21
C GLY A 60 21.77 -22.15 -28.51
N GLU A 61 21.41 -21.88 -27.26
CA GLU A 61 20.46 -22.69 -26.47
C GLU A 61 19.18 -21.89 -26.13
N TRP A 62 18.06 -22.61 -25.97
CA TRP A 62 16.78 -22.03 -25.50
C TRP A 62 16.70 -22.03 -23.99
N ILE A 63 16.97 -20.89 -23.37
CA ILE A 63 17.04 -20.74 -21.92
C ILE A 63 15.76 -20.07 -21.40
N LEU A 64 15.21 -20.56 -20.27
CA LEU A 64 14.07 -19.96 -19.59
C LEU A 64 14.39 -18.49 -19.21
N LEU A 65 13.39 -17.61 -19.31
CA LEU A 65 13.53 -16.19 -18.98
C LEU A 65 14.13 -15.99 -17.57
N GLU A 66 13.78 -16.81 -16.60
CA GLU A 66 14.32 -16.77 -15.24
C GLU A 66 15.84 -16.88 -15.22
N ARG A 67 16.40 -17.89 -15.91
CA ARG A 67 17.85 -18.10 -15.99
C ARG A 67 18.57 -17.02 -16.82
N ALA A 68 17.90 -16.51 -17.86
CA ALA A 68 18.44 -15.41 -18.66
C ALA A 68 18.60 -14.14 -17.82
N LEU A 69 17.63 -13.83 -16.97
CA LEU A 69 17.68 -12.70 -16.03
C LEU A 69 18.73 -12.91 -14.93
N GLU A 70 18.90 -14.12 -14.44
CA GLU A 70 19.98 -14.46 -13.49
C GLU A 70 21.34 -14.22 -14.14
N GLY A 71 21.58 -14.74 -15.35
CA GLY A 71 22.82 -14.51 -16.07
C GLY A 71 23.10 -13.02 -16.36
N LEU A 72 22.06 -12.24 -16.67
CA LEU A 72 22.19 -10.78 -16.82
C LEU A 72 22.64 -10.13 -15.50
N MET A 73 22.03 -10.53 -14.39
CA MET A 73 22.36 -9.99 -13.07
C MET A 73 23.78 -10.37 -12.64
N ASP A 74 24.19 -11.60 -12.90
CA ASP A 74 25.57 -12.06 -12.66
C ASP A 74 26.58 -11.25 -13.47
N TRP A 75 26.29 -10.98 -14.74
CA TRP A 75 27.12 -10.13 -15.59
C TRP A 75 27.20 -8.69 -15.05
N ILE A 76 26.06 -8.08 -14.68
CA ILE A 76 26.02 -6.73 -14.08
C ILE A 76 26.86 -6.72 -12.79
N THR A 77 26.67 -7.72 -11.94
CA THR A 77 27.38 -7.81 -10.66
C THR A 77 28.88 -7.98 -10.88
N ALA A 78 29.30 -8.86 -11.76
CA ALA A 78 30.71 -9.08 -12.07
C ALA A 78 31.38 -7.82 -12.63
N THR A 79 30.68 -7.11 -13.55
CA THR A 79 31.22 -5.93 -14.23
C THR A 79 31.29 -4.71 -13.30
N PHE A 80 30.23 -4.46 -12.53
CA PHE A 80 30.10 -3.24 -11.72
C PHE A 80 30.40 -3.43 -10.23
N LYS A 81 30.83 -4.62 -9.80
CA LYS A 81 31.17 -4.92 -8.41
C LYS A 81 32.09 -3.89 -7.74
N PRO A 82 33.15 -3.37 -8.39
CA PRO A 82 34.01 -2.35 -7.78
C PRO A 82 33.25 -1.06 -7.48
N VAL A 83 32.34 -0.65 -8.40
CA VAL A 83 31.52 0.57 -8.24
C VAL A 83 30.57 0.44 -7.09
N PHE A 84 29.83 -0.67 -6.98
CA PHE A 84 28.88 -0.89 -5.89
C PHE A 84 29.60 -1.04 -4.54
N ARG A 85 30.74 -1.68 -4.50
CA ARG A 85 31.59 -1.73 -3.30
C ARG A 85 32.09 -0.35 -2.87
N PHE A 86 32.51 0.49 -3.83
CA PHE A 86 32.92 1.86 -3.53
C PHE A 86 31.75 2.67 -2.96
N ILE A 87 30.57 2.62 -3.60
CA ILE A 87 29.36 3.28 -3.10
C ILE A 87 29.00 2.77 -1.69
N SER A 88 29.04 1.45 -1.49
CA SER A 88 28.77 0.85 -0.17
C SER A 88 29.76 1.36 0.89
N MET A 89 31.04 1.44 0.56
CA MET A 89 32.06 1.99 1.45
C MET A 89 31.79 3.46 1.79
N VAL A 90 31.53 4.29 0.80
CA VAL A 90 31.23 5.73 0.99
C VAL A 90 30.00 5.93 1.86
N LEU A 91 28.97 5.10 1.73
CA LEU A 91 27.74 5.21 2.49
C LEU A 91 27.85 4.59 3.91
N THR A 92 28.76 3.61 4.10
CA THR A 92 28.97 2.96 5.40
C THR A 92 29.55 3.92 6.42
N TYR A 93 30.52 4.76 6.04
CA TYR A 93 31.18 5.66 6.99
C TYR A 93 30.23 6.67 7.64
N PRO A 94 29.47 7.48 6.89
CA PRO A 94 28.57 8.44 7.52
C PRO A 94 27.44 7.75 8.31
N MET A 95 27.01 6.55 7.89
CA MET A 95 26.00 5.79 8.63
C MET A 95 26.51 5.33 9.98
N ARG A 96 27.71 4.70 10.03
CA ARG A 96 28.34 4.30 11.29
C ARG A 96 28.63 5.50 12.18
N TRP A 97 29.15 6.58 11.58
CA TRP A 97 29.39 7.80 12.33
C TRP A 97 28.12 8.37 12.99
N LEU A 98 27.01 8.34 12.26
CA LEU A 98 25.72 8.78 12.82
C LEU A 98 25.21 7.83 13.90
N GLU A 99 25.38 6.52 13.71
CA GLU A 99 25.03 5.50 14.69
C GLU A 99 25.88 5.66 15.96
N ASP A 100 27.20 5.77 15.83
CA ASP A 100 28.13 6.00 16.93
C ASP A 100 27.81 7.31 17.67
N LEU A 101 27.45 8.39 16.92
CA LEU A 101 27.03 9.66 17.49
C LEU A 101 25.76 9.54 18.33
N LEU A 102 24.75 8.83 17.82
CA LEU A 102 23.48 8.66 18.54
C LEU A 102 23.62 7.77 19.79
N HIS A 103 24.46 6.74 19.74
CA HIS A 103 24.79 5.92 20.92
C HIS A 103 25.69 6.67 21.92
N TRP A 104 26.59 7.51 21.43
CA TRP A 104 27.42 8.35 22.31
C TRP A 104 26.62 9.42 23.01
N LEU A 105 25.54 9.91 22.40
CA LEU A 105 24.71 11.01 22.95
C LEU A 105 23.92 10.50 24.17
N PRO A 106 24.10 11.12 25.36
CA PRO A 106 23.37 10.70 26.57
C PRO A 106 21.85 10.84 26.36
N TRP A 107 21.06 9.93 26.94
CA TRP A 107 19.60 9.95 26.81
C TRP A 107 18.94 11.32 27.17
N PRO A 108 19.40 12.10 28.23
CA PRO A 108 18.81 13.39 28.51
C PRO A 108 19.05 14.43 27.40
N ALA A 109 20.22 14.33 26.74
CA ALA A 109 20.54 15.22 25.62
C ALA A 109 19.62 14.95 24.41
N THR A 110 19.37 13.67 24.09
CA THR A 110 18.42 13.27 23.05
C THR A 110 17.00 13.70 23.41
N PHE A 111 16.57 13.54 24.66
CA PHE A 111 15.29 14.01 25.16
C PHE A 111 15.12 15.52 24.97
N ALA A 112 16.11 16.30 25.39
CA ALA A 112 16.09 17.76 25.24
C ALA A 112 16.02 18.16 23.77
N LEU A 113 16.85 17.57 22.92
CA LEU A 113 16.90 17.86 21.49
C LEU A 113 15.54 17.61 20.82
N VAL A 114 14.98 16.39 20.97
CA VAL A 114 13.72 16.02 20.32
C VAL A 114 12.54 16.82 20.89
N THR A 115 12.51 17.05 22.20
CA THR A 115 11.43 17.82 22.86
C THR A 115 11.43 19.30 22.43
N ILE A 116 12.60 19.93 22.33
CA ILE A 116 12.73 21.31 21.85
C ILE A 116 12.35 21.39 20.36
N LEU A 117 12.78 20.42 19.56
CA LEU A 117 12.42 20.33 18.15
C LEU A 117 10.90 20.17 17.96
N ALA A 118 10.26 19.32 18.76
CA ALA A 118 8.82 19.12 18.76
C ALA A 118 8.04 20.38 19.19
N TYR A 119 8.52 21.07 20.24
CA TYR A 119 7.95 22.33 20.68
C TYR A 119 8.05 23.41 19.58
N ARG A 120 9.19 23.48 18.90
CA ARG A 120 9.40 24.40 17.77
C ARG A 120 8.54 24.03 16.56
N ALA A 121 8.28 22.73 16.34
CA ALA A 121 7.47 22.27 15.22
C ALA A 121 6.00 22.66 15.37
N LYS A 122 5.42 22.54 16.58
CA LYS A 122 3.98 22.82 16.77
C LYS A 122 3.68 23.50 18.11
N ASP A 123 3.65 22.74 19.21
CA ASP A 123 3.19 23.22 20.52
C ASP A 123 3.74 22.35 21.68
N LEU A 124 3.37 22.75 22.92
CA LEU A 124 3.72 22.01 24.12
C LEU A 124 3.11 20.60 24.15
N ARG A 125 1.94 20.37 23.53
CA ARG A 125 1.30 19.05 23.52
C ARG A 125 2.12 18.06 22.72
N LEU A 126 2.65 18.49 21.58
CA LEU A 126 3.56 17.67 20.78
C LEU A 126 4.86 17.39 21.52
N ALA A 127 5.43 18.39 22.20
CA ALA A 127 6.63 18.22 23.01
C ALA A 127 6.43 17.19 24.13
N LEU A 128 5.31 17.25 24.86
CA LEU A 128 4.96 16.28 25.90
C LEU A 128 4.71 14.88 25.33
N PHE A 129 4.08 14.77 24.15
CA PHE A 129 3.92 13.49 23.46
C PHE A 129 5.27 12.87 23.09
N CYS A 130 6.20 13.67 22.55
CA CYS A 130 7.54 13.19 22.22
C CYS A 130 8.32 12.78 23.48
N LEU A 131 8.21 13.56 24.55
CA LEU A 131 8.81 13.22 25.84
C LEU A 131 8.28 11.89 26.37
N ALA A 132 6.97 11.68 26.36
CA ALA A 132 6.35 10.42 26.79
C ALA A 132 6.79 9.24 25.91
N GLY A 133 6.88 9.43 24.58
CA GLY A 133 7.34 8.39 23.66
C GLY A 133 8.81 8.01 23.88
N LEU A 134 9.69 8.98 24.04
CA LEU A 134 11.10 8.71 24.36
C LEU A 134 11.25 8.02 25.73
N THR A 135 10.47 8.45 26.73
CA THR A 135 10.44 7.79 28.04
C THR A 135 9.98 6.33 27.91
N TYR A 136 8.99 6.06 27.09
CA TYR A 136 8.54 4.68 26.82
C TYR A 136 9.68 3.83 26.24
N MET A 137 10.39 4.33 25.21
CA MET A 137 11.52 3.59 24.58
C MET A 137 12.62 3.29 25.59
N LEU A 138 12.95 4.25 26.45
CA LEU A 138 13.99 4.15 27.48
C LEU A 138 13.59 3.14 28.57
N VAL A 139 12.36 3.30 29.11
CA VAL A 139 11.86 2.49 30.23
C VAL A 139 11.65 1.03 29.83
N VAL A 140 11.18 0.79 28.60
CA VAL A 140 10.98 -0.59 28.10
C VAL A 140 12.31 -1.26 27.70
N GLY A 141 13.43 -0.53 27.68
CA GLY A 141 14.75 -1.11 27.41
C GLY A 141 15.09 -1.31 25.93
N TYR A 142 14.39 -0.64 25.02
CA TYR A 142 14.66 -0.66 23.58
C TYR A 142 15.33 0.63 23.08
N TRP A 143 16.11 1.27 23.96
CA TRP A 143 16.77 2.54 23.63
C TRP A 143 17.83 2.39 22.54
N ASP A 144 18.71 1.41 22.68
CA ASP A 144 19.85 1.22 21.76
C ASP A 144 19.38 0.82 20.37
N GLU A 145 18.43 -0.10 20.29
CA GLU A 145 17.81 -0.51 19.01
C GLU A 145 17.04 0.65 18.35
N SER A 146 16.44 1.53 19.17
CA SER A 146 15.78 2.74 18.67
C SER A 146 16.78 3.73 18.11
N MET A 147 17.95 3.91 18.73
CA MET A 147 19.01 4.78 18.21
C MET A 147 19.62 4.24 16.92
N SER A 148 19.85 2.94 16.81
CA SER A 148 20.29 2.28 15.58
C SER A 148 19.26 2.47 14.45
N THR A 149 17.98 2.30 14.74
CA THR A 149 16.90 2.56 13.79
C THR A 149 16.86 4.02 13.35
N LEU A 150 17.03 4.95 14.30
CA LEU A 150 17.07 6.39 14.01
C LEU A 150 18.27 6.75 13.13
N ALA A 151 19.42 6.10 13.30
CA ALA A 151 20.58 6.25 12.43
C ALA A 151 20.27 5.82 10.99
N LEU A 152 19.65 4.64 10.82
CA LEU A 152 19.25 4.12 9.51
C LEU A 152 18.29 5.08 8.79
N VAL A 153 17.24 5.55 9.48
CA VAL A 153 16.27 6.50 8.93
C VAL A 153 16.92 7.87 8.71
N GLY A 154 17.74 8.33 9.65
CA GLY A 154 18.47 9.59 9.58
C GLY A 154 19.42 9.70 8.39
N MET A 155 19.88 8.57 7.84
CA MET A 155 20.67 8.51 6.61
C MET A 155 19.84 8.26 5.37
N SER A 156 18.85 7.37 5.44
CA SER A 156 18.03 7.02 4.27
C SER A 156 17.10 8.17 3.83
N VAL A 157 16.58 8.96 4.77
CA VAL A 157 15.69 10.10 4.46
C VAL A 157 16.43 11.20 3.67
N PRO A 158 17.58 11.76 4.14
CA PRO A 158 18.31 12.76 3.35
C PRO A 158 18.72 12.23 1.97
N LEU A 159 19.13 10.97 1.89
CA LEU A 159 19.46 10.34 0.60
C LEU A 159 18.24 10.29 -0.32
N SER A 160 17.09 9.86 0.21
CA SER A 160 15.82 9.81 -0.53
C SER A 160 15.34 11.20 -0.97
N LEU A 161 15.45 12.21 -0.08
CA LEU A 161 15.09 13.59 -0.39
C LEU A 161 15.99 14.16 -1.50
N THR A 162 17.28 13.85 -1.46
CA THR A 162 18.25 14.29 -2.49
C THR A 162 17.90 13.65 -3.84
N ILE A 163 17.70 12.33 -3.89
CA ILE A 163 17.27 11.61 -5.10
C ILE A 163 15.96 12.21 -5.61
N GLY A 164 14.98 12.38 -4.72
CA GLY A 164 13.67 12.89 -5.06
C GLY A 164 13.68 14.33 -5.57
N LEU A 165 14.48 15.20 -4.96
CA LEU A 165 14.65 16.58 -5.39
C LEU A 165 15.33 16.65 -6.78
N VAL A 166 16.43 15.95 -6.97
CA VAL A 166 17.17 15.93 -8.24
C VAL A 166 16.30 15.38 -9.37
N MET A 167 15.68 14.21 -9.18
CA MET A 167 14.80 13.61 -10.19
C MET A 167 13.56 14.47 -10.46
N GLY A 168 12.96 15.06 -9.42
CA GLY A 168 11.82 15.95 -9.54
C GLY A 168 12.15 17.24 -10.31
N LEU A 169 13.29 17.86 -10.04
CA LEU A 169 13.78 19.04 -10.77
C LEU A 169 14.09 18.68 -12.22
N MET A 170 14.76 17.57 -12.49
CA MET A 170 15.04 17.09 -13.85
C MET A 170 13.75 16.84 -14.64
N ALA A 171 12.77 16.16 -14.03
CA ALA A 171 11.49 15.88 -14.66
C ALA A 171 10.63 17.14 -14.86
N PHE A 172 10.77 18.14 -13.99
CA PHE A 172 10.16 19.46 -14.18
C PHE A 172 10.80 20.22 -15.36
N GLN A 173 12.11 20.24 -15.44
CA GLN A 173 12.86 21.05 -16.40
C GLN A 173 12.91 20.43 -17.79
N TYR A 174 13.07 19.10 -17.91
CA TYR A 174 13.27 18.41 -19.18
C TYR A 174 12.09 17.50 -19.54
N ARG A 175 11.49 17.70 -20.72
CA ARG A 175 10.38 16.85 -21.21
C ARG A 175 10.76 15.38 -21.39
N TRP A 176 12.01 15.10 -21.81
CA TRP A 176 12.49 13.72 -21.95
C TRP A 176 12.61 13.03 -20.59
N ALA A 177 13.15 13.73 -19.58
CA ALA A 177 13.28 13.21 -18.23
C ALA A 177 11.90 12.87 -17.64
N ARG A 178 10.92 13.75 -17.85
CA ARG A 178 9.53 13.49 -17.44
C ARG A 178 8.96 12.21 -18.03
N ARG A 179 9.15 11.99 -19.35
CA ARG A 179 8.65 10.79 -20.05
C ARG A 179 9.25 9.49 -19.51
N VAL A 180 10.41 9.54 -18.88
CA VAL A 180 11.06 8.40 -18.24
C VAL A 180 10.66 8.31 -16.76
N VAL A 181 10.73 9.43 -16.04
CA VAL A 181 10.51 9.47 -14.59
C VAL A 181 9.05 9.12 -14.22
N GLU A 182 8.05 9.70 -14.89
CA GLU A 182 6.64 9.44 -14.56
C GLU A 182 6.29 7.94 -14.65
N PRO A 183 6.56 7.20 -15.74
CA PRO A 183 6.30 5.77 -15.78
C PRO A 183 7.14 4.96 -14.79
N THR A 184 8.39 5.38 -14.52
CA THR A 184 9.26 4.73 -13.54
C THR A 184 8.64 4.84 -12.14
N LEU A 185 8.14 6.02 -11.76
CA LEU A 185 7.46 6.21 -10.47
C LEU A 185 6.19 5.36 -10.37
N ASP A 186 5.43 5.23 -11.45
CA ASP A 186 4.23 4.39 -11.46
C ASP A 186 4.59 2.91 -11.23
N VAL A 187 5.62 2.42 -11.91
CA VAL A 187 6.16 1.07 -11.68
C VAL A 187 6.68 0.92 -10.25
N MET A 188 7.48 1.88 -9.77
CA MET A 188 8.03 1.84 -8.40
C MET A 188 6.94 1.81 -7.31
N GLN A 189 5.80 2.41 -7.51
CA GLN A 189 4.71 2.39 -6.55
C GLN A 189 3.83 1.14 -6.63
N THR A 190 3.84 0.45 -7.77
CA THR A 190 3.06 -0.77 -7.99
C THR A 190 3.86 -2.03 -7.68
N VAL A 191 5.18 -2.00 -7.84
CA VAL A 191 6.07 -3.14 -7.53
C VAL A 191 6.17 -3.29 -6.01
N PRO A 192 6.01 -4.51 -5.47
CA PRO A 192 6.17 -4.76 -4.04
C PRO A 192 7.57 -4.42 -3.53
N THR A 193 7.62 -3.91 -2.31
CA THR A 193 8.87 -3.46 -1.67
C THR A 193 9.98 -4.51 -1.69
N PHE A 194 9.66 -5.76 -1.40
CA PHE A 194 10.64 -6.86 -1.39
C PHE A 194 11.25 -7.15 -2.76
N ALA A 195 10.56 -6.85 -3.85
CA ALA A 195 11.11 -7.07 -5.20
C ALA A 195 12.30 -6.15 -5.50
N TYR A 196 12.33 -4.93 -4.93
CA TYR A 196 13.50 -4.03 -5.03
C TYR A 196 14.69 -4.53 -4.24
N LEU A 197 14.43 -5.25 -3.15
CA LEU A 197 15.48 -5.69 -2.24
C LEU A 197 16.37 -6.75 -2.87
N VAL A 198 15.84 -7.60 -3.76
CA VAL A 198 16.60 -8.67 -4.40
C VAL A 198 17.80 -8.12 -5.18
N PRO A 199 17.64 -7.20 -6.16
CA PRO A 199 18.79 -6.64 -6.88
C PRO A 199 19.70 -5.82 -5.96
N ILE A 200 19.16 -5.08 -4.99
CA ILE A 200 19.96 -4.28 -4.06
C ILE A 200 20.85 -5.19 -3.20
N LEU A 201 20.29 -6.30 -2.69
CA LEU A 201 21.04 -7.28 -1.92
C LEU A 201 22.19 -7.89 -2.73
N ILE A 202 21.96 -8.25 -3.99
CA ILE A 202 22.99 -8.85 -4.86
C ILE A 202 24.09 -7.84 -5.17
N LEU A 203 23.75 -6.58 -5.41
CA LEU A 203 24.70 -5.52 -5.78
C LEU A 203 25.53 -5.01 -4.61
N PHE A 204 24.90 -4.79 -3.45
CA PHE A 204 25.55 -4.17 -2.28
C PHE A 204 26.00 -5.19 -1.21
N GLY A 205 25.52 -6.44 -1.29
CA GLY A 205 25.78 -7.48 -0.30
C GLY A 205 24.87 -7.39 0.93
N VAL A 206 25.20 -8.11 2.02
CA VAL A 206 24.45 -8.08 3.28
C VAL A 206 25.03 -6.96 4.16
N GLY A 207 24.18 -6.17 4.82
CA GLY A 207 24.62 -5.14 5.74
C GLY A 207 23.67 -3.93 5.83
N PRO A 208 23.95 -2.98 6.72
CA PRO A 208 23.07 -1.83 6.96
C PRO A 208 22.92 -0.91 5.75
N VAL A 209 23.92 -0.85 4.87
CA VAL A 209 23.87 -0.05 3.64
C VAL A 209 22.77 -0.54 2.69
N VAL A 210 22.54 -1.85 2.62
CA VAL A 210 21.46 -2.42 1.78
C VAL A 210 20.10 -1.91 2.25
N GLY A 211 19.87 -1.94 3.57
CA GLY A 211 18.65 -1.41 4.17
C GLY A 211 18.47 0.08 3.92
N MET A 212 19.54 0.86 4.07
CA MET A 212 19.55 2.30 3.82
C MET A 212 19.25 2.63 2.35
N VAL A 213 19.92 1.98 1.41
CA VAL A 213 19.72 2.20 -0.04
C VAL A 213 18.32 1.77 -0.46
N ALA A 214 17.85 0.63 0.04
CA ALA A 214 16.50 0.14 -0.23
C ALA A 214 15.43 1.11 0.29
N SER A 215 15.60 1.60 1.52
CA SER A 215 14.70 2.59 2.12
C SER A 215 14.72 3.91 1.34
N ALA A 216 15.90 4.36 0.90
CA ALA A 216 16.03 5.59 0.13
C ALA A 216 15.37 5.50 -1.25
N ILE A 217 15.55 4.39 -1.97
CA ILE A 217 14.92 4.17 -3.28
C ILE A 217 13.39 4.10 -3.11
N TYR A 218 12.91 3.31 -2.16
CA TYR A 218 11.47 3.15 -1.91
C TYR A 218 10.78 4.45 -1.48
N ALA A 219 11.46 5.26 -0.67
CA ALA A 219 10.89 6.49 -0.12
C ALA A 219 11.02 7.71 -1.05
N SER A 220 11.75 7.61 -2.17
CA SER A 220 11.95 8.74 -3.10
C SER A 220 10.72 9.14 -3.94
N PRO A 221 9.83 8.26 -4.40
CA PRO A 221 8.72 8.62 -5.30
C PRO A 221 7.79 9.72 -4.78
N PRO A 222 7.35 9.76 -3.52
CA PRO A 222 6.55 10.85 -2.99
C PRO A 222 7.25 12.20 -3.14
N MET A 223 8.55 12.26 -2.86
CA MET A 223 9.33 13.49 -3.00
C MET A 223 9.40 13.97 -4.45
N VAL A 224 9.71 13.06 -5.39
CA VAL A 224 9.74 13.38 -6.83
C VAL A 224 8.42 13.99 -7.29
N ARG A 225 7.29 13.34 -6.95
CA ARG A 225 5.95 13.82 -7.34
C ARG A 225 5.61 15.17 -6.74
N ASN A 226 5.88 15.37 -5.45
CA ASN A 226 5.56 16.64 -4.78
C ASN A 226 6.46 17.78 -5.23
N VAL A 227 7.73 17.53 -5.59
CA VAL A 227 8.60 18.52 -6.23
C VAL A 227 8.05 18.94 -7.60
N MET A 228 7.70 17.97 -8.46
CA MET A 228 7.12 18.27 -9.77
C MET A 228 5.79 19.03 -9.65
N LEU A 229 4.91 18.59 -8.75
CA LEU A 229 3.60 19.20 -8.52
C LEU A 229 3.73 20.61 -7.93
N GLY A 230 4.57 20.78 -6.92
CA GLY A 230 4.80 22.06 -6.28
C GLY A 230 5.32 23.13 -7.25
N LEU A 231 6.32 22.76 -8.05
CA LEU A 231 6.88 23.67 -9.06
C LEU A 231 5.90 24.03 -10.19
N ARG A 232 4.96 23.14 -10.53
CA ARG A 232 3.92 23.39 -11.55
C ARG A 232 2.77 24.26 -11.02
N ARG A 233 2.53 24.25 -9.71
CA ARG A 233 1.43 24.99 -9.06
C ARG A 233 1.82 26.41 -8.67
N VAL A 234 3.05 26.84 -8.86
CA VAL A 234 3.45 28.24 -8.63
C VAL A 234 2.66 29.11 -9.62
N SER A 235 1.98 30.13 -9.11
CA SER A 235 1.17 31.03 -9.94
C SER A 235 2.03 31.81 -10.94
N ASP A 236 1.48 32.06 -12.10
CA ASP A 236 2.15 32.80 -13.17
C ASP A 236 2.50 34.23 -12.69
N ASP A 237 1.67 34.87 -11.87
CA ASP A 237 1.94 36.17 -11.28
C ASP A 237 3.27 36.24 -10.50
N VAL A 238 3.56 35.20 -9.71
CA VAL A 238 4.83 35.09 -8.96
C VAL A 238 6.03 34.90 -9.90
N ILE A 239 5.84 34.15 -10.99
CA ILE A 239 6.87 33.91 -12.00
C ILE A 239 7.17 35.19 -12.76
N GLU A 240 6.14 35.88 -13.24
CA GLU A 240 6.25 37.15 -13.96
C GLU A 240 6.89 38.24 -13.08
N SER A 241 6.52 38.34 -11.81
CA SER A 241 7.16 39.24 -10.83
C SER A 241 8.67 38.98 -10.71
N GLY A 242 9.08 37.70 -10.69
CA GLY A 242 10.50 37.33 -10.68
C GLY A 242 11.23 37.72 -11.98
N GLU A 243 10.58 37.49 -13.14
CA GLU A 243 11.12 37.86 -14.45
C GLU A 243 11.25 39.39 -14.59
N MET A 244 10.24 40.13 -14.19
CA MET A 244 10.26 41.59 -14.20
C MET A 244 11.31 42.17 -13.23
N SER A 245 11.64 41.44 -12.17
CA SER A 245 12.74 41.80 -11.25
C SER A 245 14.13 41.46 -11.82
N GLY A 246 14.22 40.97 -13.07
CA GLY A 246 15.48 40.70 -13.73
C GLY A 246 16.13 39.35 -13.36
N CYS A 247 15.38 38.42 -12.76
CA CYS A 247 15.90 37.12 -12.39
C CYS A 247 16.30 36.29 -13.63
N ASN A 248 17.50 35.74 -13.62
CA ASN A 248 17.89 34.75 -14.62
C ASN A 248 17.19 33.39 -14.33
N ARG A 249 17.28 32.43 -15.27
CA ARG A 249 16.60 31.11 -15.14
C ARG A 249 16.96 30.37 -13.85
N PHE A 250 18.22 30.49 -13.39
CA PHE A 250 18.67 29.84 -12.17
C PHE A 250 18.10 30.56 -10.93
N GLN A 251 18.15 31.89 -10.91
CA GLN A 251 17.55 32.70 -9.83
C GLN A 251 16.03 32.48 -9.77
N LEU A 252 15.36 32.46 -10.92
CA LEU A 252 13.92 32.20 -10.99
C LEU A 252 13.56 30.83 -10.40
N LEU A 253 14.38 29.79 -10.65
CA LEU A 253 14.16 28.45 -10.09
C LEU A 253 14.42 28.43 -8.58
N PHE A 254 15.60 28.87 -8.13
CA PHE A 254 16.05 28.68 -6.75
C PHE A 254 15.57 29.77 -5.77
N GLN A 255 15.35 31.00 -6.25
CA GLN A 255 14.96 32.13 -5.40
C GLN A 255 13.46 32.45 -5.47
N VAL A 256 12.75 31.99 -6.50
CA VAL A 256 11.32 32.26 -6.69
C VAL A 256 10.49 30.97 -6.63
N ARG A 257 10.72 30.05 -7.57
CA ARG A 257 9.85 28.86 -7.71
C ARG A 257 9.98 27.87 -6.57
N ILE A 258 11.21 27.50 -6.16
CA ILE A 258 11.39 26.55 -5.04
C ILE A 258 10.84 27.10 -3.73
N PRO A 259 11.14 28.35 -3.31
CA PRO A 259 10.53 28.93 -2.13
C PRO A 259 9.00 28.98 -2.18
N ALA A 260 8.41 29.36 -3.32
CA ALA A 260 6.96 29.38 -3.49
C ALA A 260 6.35 27.96 -3.47
N ALA A 261 7.07 26.94 -3.96
CA ALA A 261 6.64 25.53 -3.96
C ALA A 261 6.89 24.82 -2.63
N THR A 262 7.62 25.42 -1.69
CA THR A 262 8.06 24.80 -0.42
C THR A 262 6.92 24.15 0.36
N PRO A 263 5.71 24.70 0.50
CA PRO A 263 4.61 24.04 1.21
C PRO A 263 4.26 22.67 0.60
N THR A 264 4.19 22.57 -0.71
CA THR A 264 3.93 21.28 -1.42
C THR A 264 5.12 20.34 -1.32
N ILE A 265 6.35 20.86 -1.42
CA ILE A 265 7.57 20.07 -1.26
C ILE A 265 7.65 19.46 0.14
N MET A 266 7.28 20.21 1.19
CA MET A 266 7.27 19.72 2.57
C MET A 266 6.25 18.58 2.80
N VAL A 267 5.15 18.55 2.07
CA VAL A 267 4.26 17.37 2.04
C VAL A 267 5.02 16.16 1.51
N GLY A 268 5.81 16.34 0.45
CA GLY A 268 6.69 15.30 -0.09
C GLY A 268 7.71 14.82 0.94
N VAL A 269 8.34 15.74 1.67
CA VAL A 269 9.29 15.40 2.76
C VAL A 269 8.61 14.53 3.82
N ASN A 270 7.42 14.93 4.30
CA ASN A 270 6.68 14.14 5.28
C ASN A 270 6.35 12.73 4.79
N GLN A 271 5.85 12.61 3.56
CA GLN A 271 5.53 11.30 2.96
C GLN A 271 6.78 10.43 2.79
N THR A 272 7.93 11.03 2.46
CA THR A 272 9.22 10.35 2.34
C THR A 272 9.69 9.80 3.67
N ILE A 273 9.58 10.55 4.76
CA ILE A 273 9.92 10.10 6.11
C ILE A 273 9.07 8.89 6.49
N MET A 274 7.76 8.95 6.26
CA MET A 274 6.85 7.84 6.56
C MET A 274 7.16 6.58 5.73
N ALA A 275 7.45 6.76 4.44
CA ALA A 275 7.85 5.65 3.57
C ALA A 275 9.18 5.01 4.02
N ALA A 276 10.16 5.82 4.39
CA ALA A 276 11.45 5.33 4.89
C ALA A 276 11.30 4.51 6.18
N LEU A 277 10.50 4.99 7.14
CA LEU A 277 10.20 4.26 8.38
C LEU A 277 9.50 2.92 8.13
N SER A 278 8.58 2.88 7.16
CA SER A 278 7.90 1.64 6.79
C SER A 278 8.88 0.58 6.25
N MET A 279 10.00 1.02 5.66
CA MET A 279 11.03 0.11 5.13
C MET A 279 12.01 -0.41 6.19
N VAL A 280 12.08 0.17 7.37
CA VAL A 280 13.05 -0.23 8.41
C VAL A 280 12.97 -1.71 8.74
N ILE A 281 11.76 -2.22 9.04
CA ILE A 281 11.60 -3.65 9.38
C ILE A 281 11.90 -4.55 8.18
N ILE A 282 11.55 -4.09 6.98
CA ILE A 282 11.83 -4.83 5.75
C ILE A 282 13.35 -4.88 5.50
N ALA A 283 14.03 -3.76 5.74
CA ALA A 283 15.48 -3.68 5.64
C ALA A 283 16.20 -4.57 6.65
N ALA A 284 15.65 -4.72 7.86
CA ALA A 284 16.17 -5.60 8.89
C ALA A 284 16.18 -7.09 8.49
N ILE A 285 15.24 -7.52 7.63
CA ILE A 285 15.20 -8.91 7.11
C ILE A 285 16.49 -9.27 6.37
N ILE A 286 17.13 -8.29 5.74
CA ILE A 286 18.28 -8.49 4.85
C ILE A 286 19.57 -7.99 5.51
N GLY A 287 19.48 -6.88 6.24
CA GLY A 287 20.64 -6.14 6.72
C GLY A 287 21.40 -6.81 7.86
N GLY A 288 20.77 -7.74 8.59
CA GLY A 288 21.38 -8.31 9.80
C GLY A 288 21.81 -7.24 10.82
N PHE A 289 21.13 -6.09 10.81
CA PHE A 289 21.43 -4.93 11.62
C PHE A 289 20.63 -5.02 12.92
N ALA A 290 21.27 -4.80 14.05
CA ALA A 290 20.64 -4.89 15.38
C ALA A 290 19.81 -3.61 15.65
N ASP A 291 18.72 -3.45 14.93
CA ASP A 291 17.74 -2.38 15.08
C ASP A 291 16.41 -2.90 15.65
N ILE A 292 15.49 -2.01 15.95
CA ILE A 292 14.17 -2.37 16.46
C ILE A 292 13.37 -3.22 15.47
N GLY A 293 13.62 -3.08 14.15
CA GLY A 293 13.01 -3.89 13.11
C GLY A 293 13.47 -5.37 13.20
N TRP A 294 14.73 -5.59 13.47
CA TRP A 294 15.27 -6.93 13.70
C TRP A 294 14.69 -7.56 14.97
N GLU A 295 14.55 -6.77 16.03
CA GLU A 295 13.96 -7.24 17.29
C GLU A 295 12.50 -7.69 17.09
N VAL A 296 11.68 -6.91 16.41
CA VAL A 296 10.31 -7.31 16.03
C VAL A 296 10.31 -8.61 15.24
N LEU A 297 11.16 -8.71 14.23
CA LEU A 297 11.21 -9.89 13.35
C LEU A 297 11.68 -11.14 14.08
N SER A 298 12.75 -11.02 14.89
CA SER A 298 13.35 -12.14 15.61
C SER A 298 12.42 -12.69 16.69
N THR A 299 11.77 -11.82 17.45
CA THR A 299 10.81 -12.18 18.50
C THR A 299 9.52 -12.76 17.92
N MET A 300 9.05 -12.22 16.79
CA MET A 300 7.91 -12.78 16.08
C MET A 300 8.18 -14.20 15.56
N ARG A 301 9.38 -14.46 15.00
CA ARG A 301 9.78 -15.80 14.54
C ARG A 301 9.92 -16.81 15.69
N LYS A 302 10.30 -16.33 16.87
CA LYS A 302 10.41 -17.15 18.10
C LYS A 302 9.07 -17.31 18.83
N ALA A 303 7.98 -16.75 18.29
CA ALA A 303 6.65 -16.70 18.92
C ALA A 303 6.67 -16.03 20.32
N GLN A 304 7.58 -15.11 20.55
CA GLN A 304 7.69 -14.31 21.77
C GLN A 304 6.77 -13.09 21.65
N THR A 305 5.49 -13.29 21.93
CA THR A 305 4.41 -12.35 21.61
C THR A 305 4.53 -11.01 22.33
N GLY A 306 4.82 -11.03 23.64
CA GLY A 306 4.96 -9.81 24.44
C GLY A 306 6.14 -8.96 24.00
N GLN A 307 7.29 -9.59 23.76
CA GLN A 307 8.49 -8.92 23.25
C GLN A 307 8.23 -8.27 21.90
N SER A 308 7.64 -9.02 20.97
CA SER A 308 7.29 -8.51 19.64
C SER A 308 6.31 -7.33 19.70
N LEU A 309 5.32 -7.39 20.61
CA LEU A 309 4.37 -6.31 20.81
C LEU A 309 5.03 -5.05 21.36
N LEU A 310 5.89 -5.18 22.36
CA LEU A 310 6.62 -4.05 22.95
C LEU A 310 7.51 -3.36 21.91
N ALA A 311 8.31 -4.14 21.17
CA ALA A 311 9.15 -3.63 20.11
C ALA A 311 8.31 -3.00 18.97
N GLY A 312 7.17 -3.62 18.63
CA GLY A 312 6.22 -3.08 17.65
C GLY A 312 5.64 -1.72 18.08
N ILE A 313 5.29 -1.54 19.36
CA ILE A 313 4.82 -0.26 19.89
C ILE A 313 5.93 0.79 19.83
N VAL A 314 7.19 0.44 20.10
CA VAL A 314 8.33 1.36 19.96
C VAL A 314 8.43 1.92 18.54
N ILE A 315 8.33 1.07 17.52
CA ILE A 315 8.35 1.52 16.11
C ILE A 315 7.17 2.46 15.81
N VAL A 316 5.98 2.12 16.30
CA VAL A 316 4.78 2.95 16.10
C VAL A 316 4.95 4.33 16.75
N VAL A 317 5.45 4.37 17.99
CA VAL A 317 5.68 5.63 18.72
C VAL A 317 6.75 6.46 18.00
N MET A 318 7.84 5.84 17.55
CA MET A 318 8.90 6.52 16.80
C MET A 318 8.35 7.08 15.47
N ALA A 319 7.55 6.29 14.74
CA ALA A 319 6.89 6.74 13.52
C ALA A 319 5.97 7.95 13.77
N MET A 320 5.16 7.90 14.84
CA MET A 320 4.27 9.01 15.22
C MET A 320 5.04 10.27 15.63
N ILE A 321 6.16 10.13 16.34
CA ILE A 321 7.01 11.27 16.72
C ILE A 321 7.54 11.95 15.45
N MET A 322 8.12 11.17 14.52
CA MET A 322 8.70 11.73 13.30
C MET A 322 7.64 12.34 12.38
N ASP A 323 6.48 11.68 12.22
CA ASP A 323 5.36 12.21 11.43
C ASP A 323 4.85 13.54 11.97
N ARG A 324 4.56 13.61 13.27
CA ARG A 324 3.99 14.83 13.88
C ARG A 324 4.97 16.00 13.87
N ILE A 325 6.27 15.74 14.10
CA ILE A 325 7.31 16.78 14.01
C ILE A 325 7.42 17.28 12.57
N SER A 326 7.49 16.38 11.59
CA SER A 326 7.59 16.70 10.17
C SER A 326 6.38 17.50 9.67
N ARG A 327 5.16 17.09 10.03
CA ARG A 327 3.92 17.83 9.71
C ARG A 327 3.90 19.21 10.37
N GLY A 328 4.32 19.32 11.63
CA GLY A 328 4.39 20.59 12.33
C GLY A 328 5.30 21.59 11.63
N PHE A 329 6.45 21.13 11.11
CA PHE A 329 7.32 21.99 10.29
C PHE A 329 6.68 22.34 8.94
N ALA A 330 6.01 21.39 8.29
CA ALA A 330 5.33 21.63 7.01
C ALA A 330 4.22 22.70 7.15
N GLU A 331 3.41 22.62 8.21
CA GLU A 331 2.35 23.60 8.51
C GLU A 331 2.89 25.00 8.73
N ARG A 332 4.05 25.15 9.40
CA ARG A 332 4.68 26.45 9.68
C ARG A 332 5.47 27.05 8.52
N THR A 333 5.79 26.29 7.50
CA THR A 333 6.59 26.79 6.36
C THR A 333 5.84 27.86 5.54
N GLY A 334 4.50 27.92 5.65
CA GLY A 334 3.68 28.99 5.05
C GLY A 334 3.78 30.35 5.75
N ASP A 335 4.25 30.39 7.01
CA ASP A 335 4.27 31.60 7.87
C ASP A 335 5.68 32.21 7.98
N ILE A 336 6.52 32.13 6.96
CA ILE A 336 7.87 32.72 7.01
C ILE A 336 7.73 34.23 6.95
N PRO A 337 8.07 34.98 8.05
CA PRO A 337 8.05 36.43 8.03
C PRO A 337 9.13 36.94 7.07
N LEU A 338 8.71 37.67 6.05
CA LEU A 338 9.56 38.25 5.00
C LEU A 338 10.59 39.30 5.55
N HIS A 339 10.53 39.66 6.82
CA HIS A 339 11.37 40.67 7.41
C HIS A 339 11.91 40.24 8.79
N ALA A 340 12.83 39.30 8.83
CA ALA A 340 13.62 39.07 10.05
C ALA A 340 14.96 39.82 9.97
N GLY A 341 14.95 41.09 10.31
CA GLY A 341 16.17 41.79 10.67
C GLY A 341 16.68 41.24 12.00
N GLY A 342 17.97 40.96 12.12
CA GLY A 342 18.59 40.47 13.34
C GLY A 342 19.76 39.54 13.09
N ASN A 343 20.65 39.37 14.07
CA ASN A 343 21.79 38.44 14.03
C ASN A 343 21.28 36.97 13.96
N PHE A 344 22.08 36.06 13.41
CA PHE A 344 21.78 34.61 13.28
C PHE A 344 21.32 33.98 14.61
N LEU A 345 21.90 34.41 15.74
CA LEU A 345 21.52 34.00 17.10
C LEU A 345 20.07 34.35 17.44
N GLN A 346 19.65 35.58 17.09
CA GLN A 346 18.29 36.07 17.36
C GLN A 346 17.23 35.46 16.44
N ARG A 347 17.66 35.02 15.24
CA ARG A 347 16.77 34.38 14.28
C ARG A 347 16.43 32.91 14.63
N HIS A 348 17.33 32.25 15.40
CA HIS A 348 17.19 30.82 15.71
C HIS A 348 17.32 30.50 17.20
N PRO A 349 16.46 31.10 18.10
CA PRO A 349 16.58 30.90 19.54
C PRO A 349 16.42 29.42 19.96
N TYR A 350 15.53 28.69 19.31
CA TYR A 350 15.29 27.27 19.61
C TYR A 350 16.46 26.35 19.21
N LEU A 351 17.21 26.71 18.16
CA LEU A 351 18.42 25.98 17.78
C LEU A 351 19.48 26.12 18.87
N TRP A 352 19.66 27.32 19.37
CA TRP A 352 20.60 27.58 20.47
C TRP A 352 20.16 26.98 21.79
N ALA A 353 18.85 27.00 22.07
CA ALA A 353 18.28 26.30 23.22
C ALA A 353 18.54 24.77 23.12
N ALA A 354 18.40 24.18 21.94
CA ALA A 354 18.68 22.79 21.70
C ALA A 354 20.18 22.45 21.88
N VAL A 355 21.07 23.26 21.30
CA VAL A 355 22.53 23.12 21.46
C VAL A 355 22.94 23.26 22.92
N ALA A 356 22.44 24.30 23.64
CA ALA A 356 22.73 24.50 25.06
C ALA A 356 22.19 23.34 25.92
N ALA A 357 20.96 22.90 25.71
CA ALA A 357 20.36 21.80 26.45
C ALA A 357 21.09 20.47 26.20
N THR A 358 21.49 20.20 24.94
CA THR A 358 22.32 19.05 24.59
C THR A 358 23.69 19.12 25.27
N GLY A 359 24.34 20.29 25.26
CA GLY A 359 25.60 20.50 25.96
C GLY A 359 25.48 20.30 27.48
N ILE A 360 24.41 20.78 28.10
CA ILE A 360 24.13 20.53 29.53
C ILE A 360 23.92 19.04 29.78
N GLY A 361 23.16 18.33 28.90
CA GLY A 361 22.96 16.88 28.99
C GLY A 361 24.27 16.09 28.94
N ILE A 362 25.19 16.48 28.06
CA ILE A 362 26.53 15.89 27.96
C ILE A 362 27.34 16.14 29.23
N VAL A 363 27.36 17.38 29.75
CA VAL A 363 28.07 17.70 30.99
C VAL A 363 27.50 16.90 32.18
N LEU A 364 26.16 16.83 32.29
CA LEU A 364 25.51 16.05 33.34
C LEU A 364 25.83 14.56 33.25
N SER A 365 25.98 14.00 32.07
CA SER A 365 26.35 12.59 31.89
C SER A 365 27.78 12.29 32.34
N HIS A 366 28.68 13.27 32.27
CA HIS A 366 30.04 13.15 32.82
C HIS A 366 30.09 13.29 34.34
N LEU A 367 29.17 14.06 34.92
CA LEU A 367 29.11 14.29 36.38
C LEU A 367 28.39 13.14 37.12
N MET A 368 27.38 12.56 36.49
CA MET A 368 26.53 11.50 37.09
C MET A 368 26.36 10.34 36.13
N PRO A 369 26.83 9.11 36.48
CA PRO A 369 26.71 7.91 35.64
C PRO A 369 25.26 7.59 35.25
N PHE A 370 24.30 7.96 36.09
CA PHE A 370 22.85 7.83 35.82
C PHE A 370 22.38 8.48 34.50
N PHE A 371 22.96 9.63 34.16
CA PHE A 371 22.60 10.33 32.92
C PHE A 371 23.34 9.80 31.70
N LYS A 372 24.36 8.97 31.88
CA LYS A 372 25.05 8.27 30.80
C LYS A 372 24.32 6.98 30.45
N ASP A 373 24.19 6.10 31.44
CA ASP A 373 23.57 4.79 31.27
C ASP A 373 22.31 4.73 32.14
N TYR A 374 21.16 4.43 31.52
CA TYR A 374 19.91 4.27 32.26
C TYR A 374 19.98 3.03 33.14
N PRO A 375 19.70 3.13 34.46
CA PRO A 375 19.87 2.01 35.37
C PRO A 375 18.98 0.84 35.03
N ALA A 376 19.53 -0.35 34.92
CA ALA A 376 18.78 -1.58 34.63
C ALA A 376 17.65 -1.86 35.66
N ALA A 377 17.80 -1.36 36.90
CA ALA A 377 16.81 -1.49 37.96
C ALA A 377 15.51 -0.67 37.69
N LEU A 378 15.56 0.34 36.80
CA LEU A 378 14.42 1.17 36.42
C LEU A 378 13.79 0.72 35.09
N VAL A 379 14.37 -0.26 34.41
CA VAL A 379 13.81 -0.85 33.20
C VAL A 379 12.58 -1.67 33.59
N PHE A 380 11.42 -1.28 33.04
CA PHE A 380 10.19 -2.00 33.19
C PHE A 380 9.86 -2.73 31.89
N TYR A 381 10.11 -4.04 31.89
CA TYR A 381 9.97 -4.88 30.71
C TYR A 381 8.81 -5.87 30.89
N PRO A 382 7.56 -5.47 30.60
CA PRO A 382 6.35 -6.26 30.89
C PRO A 382 6.08 -7.34 29.82
N ALA A 383 7.10 -7.97 29.25
CA ALA A 383 6.94 -8.96 28.19
C ALA A 383 6.25 -10.25 28.69
N GLU A 384 6.61 -10.74 29.89
CA GLU A 384 5.99 -11.94 30.47
C GLU A 384 4.51 -11.72 30.79
N PRO A 385 4.09 -10.67 31.54
CA PRO A 385 2.69 -10.37 31.75
C PRO A 385 1.88 -10.21 30.47
N LEU A 386 2.48 -9.65 29.39
CA LEU A 386 1.84 -9.55 28.09
C LEU A 386 1.69 -10.91 27.41
N ASN A 387 2.70 -11.78 27.51
CA ASN A 387 2.59 -13.17 27.04
C ASN A 387 1.47 -13.92 27.75
N ASP A 388 1.36 -13.75 29.05
CA ASP A 388 0.32 -14.37 29.86
C ASP A 388 -1.06 -13.83 29.52
N ALA A 389 -1.19 -12.52 29.33
CA ALA A 389 -2.44 -11.88 28.92
C ALA A 389 -2.89 -12.36 27.53
N VAL A 390 -1.99 -12.45 26.55
CA VAL A 390 -2.30 -12.98 25.22
C VAL A 390 -2.67 -14.47 25.30
N SER A 391 -1.95 -15.25 26.09
CA SER A 391 -2.23 -16.67 26.30
C SER A 391 -3.57 -16.91 27.01
N TRP A 392 -3.91 -16.06 27.97
CA TRP A 392 -5.22 -16.04 28.61
C TRP A 392 -6.31 -15.70 27.61
N PHE A 393 -6.16 -14.61 26.87
CA PHE A 393 -7.13 -14.19 25.85
C PHE A 393 -7.35 -15.28 24.80
N THR A 394 -6.27 -15.87 24.30
CA THR A 394 -6.33 -16.90 23.26
C THR A 394 -7.04 -18.17 23.77
N ARG A 395 -6.87 -18.53 25.04
CA ARG A 395 -7.53 -19.69 25.66
C ARG A 395 -9.01 -19.40 25.96
N GLU A 396 -9.30 -18.27 26.57
CA GLU A 396 -10.66 -17.90 26.97
C GLU A 396 -11.58 -17.70 25.76
N PHE A 397 -11.08 -17.03 24.73
CA PHE A 397 -11.84 -16.74 23.51
C PHE A 397 -11.57 -17.74 22.38
N PHE A 398 -10.93 -18.88 22.66
CA PHE A 398 -10.56 -19.86 21.64
C PHE A 398 -11.76 -20.29 20.80
N PHE A 399 -12.88 -20.61 21.42
CA PHE A 399 -14.07 -21.04 20.70
C PHE A 399 -14.59 -19.96 19.73
N ALA A 400 -14.62 -18.70 20.18
CA ALA A 400 -15.10 -17.59 19.36
C ALA A 400 -14.11 -17.29 18.20
N THR A 401 -12.81 -17.23 18.48
CA THR A 401 -11.78 -16.95 17.49
C THR A 401 -11.66 -18.08 16.46
N ASP A 402 -11.71 -19.33 16.92
CA ASP A 402 -11.68 -20.51 16.04
C ASP A 402 -12.97 -20.63 15.21
N ALA A 403 -14.14 -20.32 15.78
CA ALA A 403 -15.38 -20.28 15.02
C ALA A 403 -15.31 -19.24 13.89
N VAL A 404 -14.88 -18.01 14.17
CA VAL A 404 -14.73 -16.94 13.14
C VAL A 404 -13.73 -17.37 12.07
N LYS A 405 -12.55 -17.88 12.48
CA LYS A 405 -11.52 -18.40 11.57
C LYS A 405 -12.06 -19.52 10.70
N THR A 406 -12.67 -20.52 11.29
CA THR A 406 -13.16 -21.71 10.62
C THR A 406 -14.31 -21.37 9.66
N TRP A 407 -15.28 -20.56 10.10
CA TRP A 407 -16.37 -20.10 9.24
C TRP A 407 -15.86 -19.31 8.03
N THR A 408 -14.97 -18.34 8.23
CA THR A 408 -14.39 -17.53 7.16
C THR A 408 -13.57 -18.40 6.21
N LEU A 409 -12.78 -19.33 6.76
CA LEU A 409 -11.95 -20.24 5.96
C LEU A 409 -12.84 -21.16 5.09
N TYR A 410 -13.81 -21.87 5.70
CA TYR A 410 -14.62 -22.88 4.99
C TYR A 410 -15.62 -22.28 4.01
N TYR A 411 -16.29 -21.19 4.36
CA TYR A 411 -17.38 -20.66 3.54
C TYR A 411 -16.94 -19.61 2.51
N PHE A 412 -15.82 -18.93 2.74
CA PHE A 412 -15.36 -17.88 1.82
C PHE A 412 -13.99 -18.18 1.20
N MET A 413 -12.98 -18.51 2.01
CA MET A 413 -11.62 -18.60 1.49
C MET A 413 -11.34 -19.90 0.71
N LEU A 414 -11.70 -21.04 1.27
CA LEU A 414 -11.48 -22.33 0.61
C LEU A 414 -12.21 -22.48 -0.73
N PRO A 415 -13.48 -22.04 -0.87
CA PRO A 415 -14.15 -22.05 -2.16
C PRO A 415 -13.39 -21.29 -3.25
N MET A 416 -13.00 -20.05 -2.95
CA MET A 416 -12.25 -19.23 -3.90
C MET A 416 -10.86 -19.80 -4.19
N LYS A 417 -10.17 -20.29 -3.14
CA LYS A 417 -8.85 -20.91 -3.28
C LYS A 417 -8.92 -22.16 -4.13
N ALA A 418 -9.86 -23.04 -3.86
CA ALA A 418 -10.03 -24.30 -4.60
C ALA A 418 -10.33 -24.07 -6.07
N GLY A 419 -11.09 -23.03 -6.39
CA GLY A 419 -11.42 -22.68 -7.76
C GLY A 419 -10.28 -22.08 -8.56
N LEU A 420 -9.41 -21.33 -7.89
CA LEU A 420 -8.27 -20.65 -8.52
C LEU A 420 -6.97 -21.45 -8.42
N ASP A 421 -6.84 -22.29 -7.40
CA ASP A 421 -5.71 -23.21 -7.23
C ASP A 421 -6.15 -24.65 -7.55
N ASN A 422 -5.84 -25.12 -8.71
CA ASN A 422 -6.15 -26.51 -9.15
C ASN A 422 -5.51 -27.59 -8.26
N ILE A 423 -4.74 -27.22 -7.25
CA ILE A 423 -4.09 -28.12 -6.29
C ILE A 423 -5.06 -28.49 -5.14
N ALA A 424 -6.07 -27.69 -4.86
CA ALA A 424 -7.04 -27.98 -3.80
C ALA A 424 -8.03 -29.06 -4.25
N ARG A 425 -7.83 -30.27 -3.75
CA ARG A 425 -8.70 -31.41 -4.06
C ARG A 425 -10.11 -31.20 -3.48
N PRO A 426 -11.19 -31.67 -4.18
CA PRO A 426 -12.57 -31.56 -3.70
C PRO A 426 -12.83 -32.15 -2.30
N GLN A 427 -11.97 -33.04 -1.84
CA GLN A 427 -12.03 -33.69 -0.52
C GLN A 427 -11.82 -32.75 0.67
N SER A 428 -11.27 -31.56 0.46
CA SER A 428 -11.05 -30.59 1.54
C SER A 428 -12.32 -29.84 1.99
N TRP A 429 -13.44 -30.04 1.32
CA TRP A 429 -14.72 -29.34 1.55
C TRP A 429 -15.71 -30.04 2.45
N GLY A 430 -15.48 -31.31 2.76
CA GLY A 430 -16.46 -32.13 3.46
C GLY A 430 -17.68 -32.55 2.61
N PHE A 431 -17.85 -32.00 1.39
CA PHE A 431 -18.87 -32.44 0.44
C PHE A 431 -18.33 -32.32 -1.00
N SER A 432 -18.77 -33.18 -1.89
CA SER A 432 -18.48 -33.10 -3.31
C SER A 432 -19.57 -32.31 -4.02
N MET A 433 -19.19 -31.42 -4.94
CA MET A 433 -20.16 -30.69 -5.78
C MET A 433 -20.75 -31.64 -6.80
N THR A 434 -21.76 -32.38 -6.38
CA THR A 434 -22.51 -33.30 -7.26
C THR A 434 -23.39 -32.51 -8.22
N GLN A 435 -23.84 -33.14 -9.32
CA GLN A 435 -24.77 -32.50 -10.27
C GLN A 435 -26.03 -31.99 -9.57
N THR A 436 -26.52 -32.70 -8.57
CA THR A 436 -27.67 -32.30 -7.75
C THR A 436 -27.36 -31.07 -6.91
N ALA A 437 -26.18 -31.01 -6.26
CA ALA A 437 -25.77 -29.86 -5.48
C ALA A 437 -25.59 -28.62 -6.38
N ALA A 438 -25.04 -28.76 -7.57
CA ALA A 438 -24.92 -27.69 -8.56
C ALA A 438 -26.30 -27.20 -9.04
N ALA A 439 -27.25 -28.11 -9.29
CA ALA A 439 -28.61 -27.73 -9.66
C ALA A 439 -29.33 -26.95 -8.54
N ILE A 440 -29.19 -27.38 -7.30
CA ILE A 440 -29.73 -26.68 -6.11
C ILE A 440 -29.09 -25.29 -5.98
N TYR A 441 -27.79 -25.21 -6.13
CA TYR A 441 -27.05 -23.93 -6.08
C TYR A 441 -27.58 -22.95 -7.14
N TRP A 442 -27.70 -23.37 -8.38
CA TRP A 442 -28.21 -22.51 -9.46
C TRP A 442 -29.69 -22.12 -9.25
N ALA A 443 -30.51 -23.03 -8.71
CA ALA A 443 -31.88 -22.70 -8.34
C ALA A 443 -31.93 -21.58 -7.27
N ILE A 444 -31.03 -21.64 -6.28
CA ILE A 444 -30.92 -20.61 -5.24
C ILE A 444 -30.46 -19.28 -5.85
N VAL A 445 -29.39 -19.28 -6.67
CA VAL A 445 -28.87 -18.04 -7.31
C VAL A 445 -29.90 -17.40 -8.21
N LEU A 446 -30.62 -18.20 -9.01
CA LEU A 446 -31.69 -17.68 -9.88
C LEU A 446 -32.89 -17.16 -9.06
N GLY A 447 -33.25 -17.85 -8.00
CA GLY A 447 -34.31 -17.43 -7.08
C GLY A 447 -33.97 -16.11 -6.38
N LEU A 448 -32.76 -15.99 -5.85
CA LEU A 448 -32.27 -14.72 -5.26
C LEU A 448 -32.17 -13.62 -6.30
N GLY A 449 -31.66 -13.91 -7.50
CA GLY A 449 -31.59 -12.97 -8.60
C GLY A 449 -32.95 -12.44 -9.02
N ALA A 450 -33.93 -13.33 -9.19
CA ALA A 450 -35.31 -12.96 -9.50
C ALA A 450 -35.97 -12.14 -8.38
N GLY A 451 -35.72 -12.51 -7.11
CA GLY A 451 -36.15 -11.75 -5.95
C GLY A 451 -35.58 -10.32 -5.94
N MET A 452 -34.30 -10.17 -6.20
CA MET A 452 -33.64 -8.86 -6.27
C MET A 452 -34.10 -8.00 -7.46
N VAL A 453 -34.40 -8.61 -8.60
CA VAL A 453 -35.04 -7.91 -9.73
C VAL A 453 -36.40 -7.34 -9.30
N ARG A 454 -37.18 -8.12 -8.55
CA ARG A 454 -38.54 -7.73 -8.13
C ARG A 454 -38.54 -6.68 -7.02
N LEU A 455 -37.57 -6.76 -6.09
CA LEU A 455 -37.50 -5.86 -4.91
C LEU A 455 -36.79 -4.54 -5.22
N PHE A 456 -35.81 -4.54 -6.12
CA PHE A 456 -34.98 -3.36 -6.40
C PHE A 456 -35.01 -2.95 -7.87
N ASN A 457 -34.27 -3.66 -8.74
CA ASN A 457 -34.22 -3.45 -10.18
C ASN A 457 -33.46 -4.61 -10.88
N TRP A 458 -33.54 -4.68 -12.21
CA TRP A 458 -32.89 -5.70 -12.99
C TRP A 458 -31.35 -5.75 -12.80
N ARG A 459 -30.71 -4.59 -12.51
CA ARG A 459 -29.26 -4.50 -12.27
C ARG A 459 -28.85 -5.26 -11.01
N ALA A 460 -29.66 -5.19 -9.94
CA ALA A 460 -29.41 -5.94 -8.70
C ALA A 460 -29.49 -7.45 -8.94
N GLY A 461 -30.42 -7.92 -9.76
CA GLY A 461 -30.49 -9.34 -10.15
C GLY A 461 -29.29 -9.79 -10.96
N VAL A 462 -28.80 -8.94 -11.88
CA VAL A 462 -27.56 -9.24 -12.63
C VAL A 462 -26.34 -9.33 -11.71
N VAL A 463 -26.22 -8.44 -10.73
CA VAL A 463 -25.12 -8.50 -9.74
C VAL A 463 -25.15 -9.79 -8.95
N VAL A 464 -26.33 -10.22 -8.46
CA VAL A 464 -26.49 -11.50 -7.76
C VAL A 464 -26.14 -12.68 -8.68
N GLY A 465 -26.60 -12.64 -9.92
CA GLY A 465 -26.26 -13.67 -10.92
C GLY A 465 -24.74 -13.74 -11.17
N LEU A 466 -24.08 -12.59 -11.36
CA LEU A 466 -22.63 -12.52 -11.55
C LEU A 466 -21.84 -13.01 -10.32
N LEU A 467 -22.24 -12.63 -9.12
CA LEU A 467 -21.64 -13.12 -7.88
C LEU A 467 -21.83 -14.62 -7.73
N GLY A 468 -23.02 -15.13 -8.08
CA GLY A 468 -23.30 -16.56 -8.10
C GLY A 468 -22.41 -17.31 -9.10
N VAL A 469 -22.27 -16.78 -10.32
CA VAL A 469 -21.36 -17.34 -11.32
C VAL A 469 -19.93 -17.33 -10.80
N LEU A 470 -19.46 -16.23 -10.28
CA LEU A 470 -18.10 -16.07 -9.76
C LEU A 470 -17.82 -17.04 -8.61
N TYR A 471 -18.76 -17.21 -7.70
CA TYR A 471 -18.64 -18.15 -6.59
C TYR A 471 -18.65 -19.62 -7.08
N PHE A 472 -19.54 -19.98 -8.02
CA PHE A 472 -19.59 -21.31 -8.60
C PHE A 472 -18.29 -21.67 -9.32
N PHE A 473 -17.78 -20.77 -10.16
CA PHE A 473 -16.50 -20.99 -10.84
C PHE A 473 -15.35 -21.06 -9.84
N GLY A 474 -15.36 -20.18 -8.83
CA GLY A 474 -14.43 -20.24 -7.72
C GLY A 474 -14.44 -21.59 -7.02
N SER A 475 -15.60 -22.27 -6.92
CA SER A 475 -15.73 -23.55 -6.23
C SER A 475 -15.52 -24.78 -7.12
N THR A 476 -15.55 -24.65 -8.44
CA THR A 476 -15.48 -25.80 -9.38
C THR A 476 -14.21 -25.86 -10.23
N GLY A 477 -13.29 -24.90 -10.06
CA GLY A 477 -12.05 -24.79 -10.84
C GLY A 477 -12.25 -24.00 -12.14
N THR A 478 -11.61 -22.83 -12.22
CA THR A 478 -11.74 -21.93 -13.38
C THR A 478 -10.64 -22.23 -14.41
N PRO A 479 -10.97 -22.61 -15.65
CA PRO A 479 -9.99 -22.74 -16.72
C PRO A 479 -9.29 -21.39 -16.98
N TRP A 480 -7.95 -21.40 -17.10
CA TRP A 480 -7.19 -20.16 -17.32
C TRP A 480 -7.63 -19.37 -18.56
N PRO A 481 -8.01 -19.98 -19.71
CA PRO A 481 -8.46 -19.21 -20.86
C PRO A 481 -9.76 -18.45 -20.60
N ALA A 482 -10.69 -19.04 -19.82
CA ALA A 482 -11.92 -18.36 -19.43
C ALA A 482 -11.64 -17.16 -18.52
N PHE A 483 -10.72 -17.29 -17.56
CA PHE A 483 -10.31 -16.18 -16.69
C PHE A 483 -9.65 -15.05 -17.50
N VAL A 484 -8.71 -15.38 -18.39
CA VAL A 484 -8.05 -14.40 -19.27
C VAL A 484 -9.06 -13.68 -20.16
N ALA A 485 -10.00 -14.43 -20.77
CA ALA A 485 -11.05 -13.86 -21.61
C ALA A 485 -11.97 -12.92 -20.80
N ALA A 486 -12.37 -13.30 -19.57
CA ALA A 486 -13.20 -12.48 -18.70
C ALA A 486 -12.55 -11.13 -18.38
N VAL A 487 -11.31 -11.16 -17.87
CA VAL A 487 -10.59 -9.95 -17.50
C VAL A 487 -10.32 -9.06 -18.71
N THR A 488 -9.96 -9.65 -19.86
CA THR A 488 -9.73 -8.91 -21.11
C THR A 488 -11.02 -8.27 -21.63
N LEU A 489 -12.15 -8.97 -21.54
CA LEU A 489 -13.46 -8.43 -21.94
C LEU A 489 -13.89 -7.28 -21.04
N ILE A 490 -13.75 -7.41 -19.72
CA ILE A 490 -14.01 -6.33 -18.76
C ILE A 490 -13.13 -5.12 -19.09
N ALA A 491 -11.84 -5.33 -19.28
CA ALA A 491 -10.89 -4.28 -19.62
C ALA A 491 -11.26 -3.58 -20.95
N TYR A 492 -11.74 -4.34 -21.95
CA TYR A 492 -12.20 -3.80 -23.23
C TYR A 492 -13.44 -2.92 -23.07
N GLN A 493 -14.45 -3.39 -22.34
CA GLN A 493 -15.73 -2.66 -22.20
C GLN A 493 -15.58 -1.37 -21.42
N VAL A 494 -14.65 -1.34 -20.46
CA VAL A 494 -14.47 -0.21 -19.57
C VAL A 494 -13.41 0.76 -20.09
N GLY A 495 -12.25 0.25 -20.51
CA GLY A 495 -11.08 1.06 -20.87
C GLY A 495 -10.69 1.00 -22.36
N GLY A 496 -11.47 0.28 -23.18
CA GLY A 496 -11.21 0.12 -24.61
C GLY A 496 -10.05 -0.82 -24.94
N TRP A 497 -9.66 -0.87 -26.22
CA TRP A 497 -8.71 -1.85 -26.74
C TRP A 497 -7.32 -1.78 -26.12
N LYS A 498 -6.84 -0.58 -25.76
CA LYS A 498 -5.51 -0.40 -25.15
C LYS A 498 -5.42 -1.05 -23.76
N THR A 499 -6.44 -0.86 -22.94
CA THR A 499 -6.53 -1.48 -21.61
C THR A 499 -6.71 -2.99 -21.72
N ALA A 500 -7.51 -3.46 -22.68
CA ALA A 500 -7.68 -4.88 -22.95
C ALA A 500 -6.37 -5.56 -23.38
N LEU A 501 -5.64 -4.93 -24.31
CA LEU A 501 -4.34 -5.44 -24.77
C LEU A 501 -3.32 -5.49 -23.61
N PHE A 502 -3.28 -4.46 -22.79
CA PHE A 502 -2.39 -4.43 -21.62
C PHE A 502 -2.73 -5.55 -20.62
N ALA A 503 -4.02 -5.75 -20.32
CA ALA A 503 -4.48 -6.81 -19.45
C ALA A 503 -4.15 -8.21 -20.01
N PHE A 504 -4.41 -8.42 -21.30
CA PHE A 504 -4.07 -9.66 -21.98
C PHE A 504 -2.57 -9.97 -21.94
N LEU A 505 -1.72 -8.99 -22.31
CA LEU A 505 -0.26 -9.15 -22.30
C LEU A 505 0.28 -9.40 -20.89
N GLY A 506 -0.26 -8.72 -19.88
CA GLY A 506 0.14 -8.95 -18.48
C GLY A 506 -0.20 -10.36 -18.01
N MET A 507 -1.38 -10.87 -18.34
CA MET A 507 -1.76 -12.25 -18.02
C MET A 507 -0.98 -13.28 -18.85
N ALA A 508 -0.72 -12.99 -20.12
CA ALA A 508 0.13 -13.85 -20.98
C ALA A 508 1.57 -13.93 -20.43
N PHE A 509 2.12 -12.84 -19.91
CA PHE A 509 3.41 -12.85 -19.21
C PHE A 509 3.38 -13.79 -17.99
N MET A 510 2.36 -13.71 -17.13
CA MET A 510 2.24 -14.58 -15.96
C MET A 510 2.09 -16.06 -16.34
N LEU A 511 1.40 -16.36 -17.45
CA LEU A 511 1.27 -17.71 -17.98
C LEU A 511 2.60 -18.23 -18.52
N SER A 512 3.23 -17.45 -19.41
CA SER A 512 4.46 -17.85 -20.12
C SER A 512 5.68 -17.96 -19.19
N THR A 513 5.70 -17.25 -18.08
CA THR A 513 6.79 -17.33 -17.07
C THR A 513 6.54 -18.38 -15.99
N GLY A 514 5.38 -19.07 -16.01
CA GLY A 514 5.02 -20.04 -14.97
C GLY A 514 4.57 -19.43 -13.64
N ALA A 515 4.37 -18.12 -13.59
CA ALA A 515 3.90 -17.40 -12.40
C ALA A 515 2.39 -17.62 -12.14
N TRP A 516 1.64 -18.09 -13.11
CA TRP A 516 0.17 -18.18 -13.09
C TRP A 516 -0.41 -18.84 -11.84
N PRO A 517 -0.01 -20.06 -11.42
CA PRO A 517 -0.59 -20.70 -10.24
C PRO A 517 -0.42 -19.85 -8.97
N ARG A 518 0.78 -19.27 -8.80
CA ARG A 518 1.07 -18.40 -7.66
C ARG A 518 0.34 -17.06 -7.74
N ALA A 519 0.15 -16.55 -8.97
CA ALA A 519 -0.65 -15.35 -9.20
C ALA A 519 -2.11 -15.57 -8.83
N MET A 520 -2.69 -16.73 -9.13
CA MET A 520 -4.06 -17.06 -8.75
C MET A 520 -4.25 -17.20 -7.24
N LEU A 521 -3.28 -17.78 -6.53
CA LEU A 521 -3.28 -17.82 -5.06
C LEU A 521 -3.19 -16.42 -4.45
N SER A 522 -2.37 -15.55 -5.02
CA SER A 522 -2.27 -14.15 -4.60
C SER A 522 -3.55 -13.38 -4.91
N PHE A 523 -4.15 -13.63 -6.08
CA PHE A 523 -5.39 -13.00 -6.48
C PHE A 523 -6.56 -13.38 -5.55
N TYR A 524 -6.70 -14.66 -5.18
CA TYR A 524 -7.77 -15.10 -4.29
C TYR A 524 -7.68 -14.39 -2.93
N LEU A 525 -6.48 -14.34 -2.33
CA LEU A 525 -6.27 -13.74 -1.03
C LEU A 525 -6.51 -12.23 -1.06
N THR A 526 -5.98 -11.56 -2.09
CA THR A 526 -6.19 -10.12 -2.31
C THR A 526 -7.65 -9.79 -2.56
N ALA A 527 -8.31 -10.51 -3.47
CA ALA A 527 -9.71 -10.27 -3.83
C ALA A 527 -10.64 -10.47 -2.63
N THR A 528 -10.41 -11.52 -1.84
CA THR A 528 -11.17 -11.78 -0.60
C THR A 528 -10.96 -10.64 0.41
N SER A 529 -9.71 -10.24 0.65
CA SER A 529 -9.39 -9.14 1.57
C SER A 529 -10.01 -7.82 1.12
N VAL A 530 -9.91 -7.49 -0.16
CA VAL A 530 -10.48 -6.27 -0.76
C VAL A 530 -12.01 -6.26 -0.62
N LEU A 531 -12.67 -7.38 -0.86
CA LEU A 531 -14.12 -7.50 -0.70
C LEU A 531 -14.55 -7.17 0.74
N PHE A 532 -13.89 -7.78 1.74
CA PHE A 532 -14.17 -7.48 3.14
C PHE A 532 -13.85 -6.03 3.52
N CYS A 533 -12.72 -5.49 3.05
CA CYS A 533 -12.36 -4.10 3.27
C CYS A 533 -13.39 -3.14 2.68
N PHE A 534 -13.89 -3.43 1.47
CA PHE A 534 -14.85 -2.60 0.78
C PHE A 534 -16.22 -2.63 1.47
N VAL A 535 -16.69 -3.80 1.90
CA VAL A 535 -17.97 -3.95 2.60
C VAL A 535 -17.90 -3.32 3.99
N ILE A 536 -16.91 -3.69 4.81
CA ILE A 536 -16.80 -3.22 6.20
C ILE A 536 -16.36 -1.75 6.22
N GLY A 537 -15.32 -1.41 5.46
CA GLY A 537 -14.79 -0.05 5.38
C GLY A 537 -15.79 0.93 4.74
N GLY A 538 -16.52 0.48 3.71
CA GLY A 538 -17.62 1.25 3.11
C GLY A 538 -18.74 1.52 4.12
N ALA A 539 -19.17 0.52 4.88
CA ALA A 539 -20.18 0.69 5.92
C ALA A 539 -19.72 1.68 7.03
N LEU A 540 -18.46 1.56 7.49
CA LEU A 540 -17.87 2.49 8.44
C LEU A 540 -17.72 3.91 7.86
N GLY A 541 -17.37 4.03 6.59
CA GLY A 541 -17.28 5.30 5.88
C GLY A 541 -18.64 5.98 5.71
N ILE A 542 -19.71 5.21 5.40
CA ILE A 542 -21.08 5.71 5.37
C ILE A 542 -21.49 6.21 6.77
N TRP A 543 -21.19 5.45 7.81
CA TRP A 543 -21.47 5.87 9.19
C TRP A 543 -20.72 7.15 9.57
N ALA A 544 -19.44 7.26 9.25
CA ALA A 544 -18.64 8.46 9.47
C ALA A 544 -19.17 9.67 8.68
N ALA A 545 -19.67 9.47 7.46
CA ALA A 545 -20.25 10.53 6.65
C ALA A 545 -21.56 11.08 7.21
N GLN A 546 -22.33 10.26 7.94
CA GLN A 546 -23.62 10.64 8.53
C GLN A 546 -23.50 11.20 9.95
N SER A 547 -22.38 10.93 10.66
CA SER A 547 -22.22 11.28 12.08
C SER A 547 -20.85 11.89 12.33
N ASP A 548 -20.83 13.17 12.74
CA ASP A 548 -19.57 13.84 13.09
C ASP A 548 -18.90 13.20 14.32
N ARG A 549 -19.67 12.60 15.22
CA ARG A 549 -19.12 11.85 16.35
C ARG A 549 -18.39 10.60 15.87
N ALA A 550 -18.99 9.86 14.93
CA ALA A 550 -18.34 8.69 14.34
C ALA A 550 -17.05 9.08 13.61
N SER A 551 -17.10 10.16 12.82
CA SER A 551 -15.92 10.71 12.14
C SER A 551 -14.83 11.13 13.13
N ALA A 552 -15.18 11.82 14.22
CA ALA A 552 -14.24 12.23 15.26
C ALA A 552 -13.52 11.06 15.95
N VAL A 553 -14.17 9.91 16.06
CA VAL A 553 -13.59 8.67 16.63
C VAL A 553 -12.76 7.93 15.58
N LEU A 554 -13.27 7.81 14.34
CA LEU A 554 -12.58 7.03 13.29
C LEU A 554 -11.35 7.72 12.72
N ARG A 555 -11.32 9.06 12.66
CA ARG A 555 -10.17 9.82 12.14
C ARG A 555 -8.86 9.51 12.86
N PRO A 556 -8.76 9.63 14.21
CA PRO A 556 -7.52 9.29 14.91
C PRO A 556 -7.10 7.83 14.72
N ILE A 557 -8.06 6.90 14.69
CA ILE A 557 -7.80 5.48 14.45
C ILE A 557 -7.21 5.30 13.05
N ASN A 558 -7.85 5.86 12.02
CA ASN A 558 -7.37 5.79 10.65
C ASN A 558 -6.00 6.45 10.48
N ASP A 559 -5.76 7.59 11.15
CA ASP A 559 -4.47 8.28 11.13
C ASP A 559 -3.38 7.40 11.73
N THR A 560 -3.64 6.79 12.89
CA THR A 560 -2.72 5.87 13.54
C THR A 560 -2.44 4.65 12.66
N MET A 561 -3.48 4.02 12.12
CA MET A 561 -3.32 2.86 11.23
C MET A 561 -2.51 3.18 9.97
N GLN A 562 -2.62 4.37 9.41
CA GLN A 562 -1.81 4.77 8.25
C GLN A 562 -0.35 5.10 8.59
N THR A 563 -0.08 5.55 9.81
CA THR A 563 1.29 5.84 10.25
C THR A 563 2.03 4.60 10.75
N MET A 564 1.30 3.53 11.06
CA MET A 564 1.91 2.28 11.52
C MET A 564 2.65 1.56 10.38
N PRO A 565 3.88 1.10 10.62
CA PRO A 565 4.57 0.22 9.68
C PRO A 565 3.81 -1.08 9.43
N LEU A 566 3.87 -1.55 8.18
CA LEU A 566 3.11 -2.71 7.70
C LEU A 566 3.24 -3.97 8.57
N PHE A 567 4.43 -4.25 9.07
CA PHE A 567 4.72 -5.44 9.88
C PHE A 567 4.03 -5.48 11.23
N VAL A 568 3.76 -4.31 11.81
CA VAL A 568 3.16 -4.22 13.14
C VAL A 568 1.75 -4.84 13.15
N PHE A 569 1.05 -4.79 12.00
CA PHE A 569 -0.26 -5.42 11.87
C PHE A 569 -0.23 -6.95 11.96
N LEU A 570 0.89 -7.59 11.61
CA LEU A 570 1.03 -9.04 11.73
C LEU A 570 1.07 -9.51 13.18
N ILE A 571 1.65 -8.71 14.07
CA ILE A 571 1.91 -9.11 15.46
C ILE A 571 0.62 -9.57 16.16
N PRO A 572 -0.41 -8.71 16.34
CA PRO A 572 -1.64 -9.11 17.05
C PRO A 572 -2.40 -10.23 16.33
N VAL A 573 -2.33 -10.27 15.00
CA VAL A 573 -3.04 -11.28 14.22
C VAL A 573 -2.43 -12.66 14.39
N ILE A 574 -1.09 -12.77 14.34
CA ILE A 574 -0.39 -14.04 14.56
C ILE A 574 -0.58 -14.53 15.99
N MET A 575 -0.60 -13.61 16.95
CA MET A 575 -0.82 -13.93 18.37
C MET A 575 -2.13 -14.65 18.62
N VAL A 576 -3.19 -14.20 17.97
CA VAL A 576 -4.56 -14.72 18.21
C VAL A 576 -4.91 -15.87 17.28
N PHE A 577 -4.55 -15.77 15.99
CA PHE A 577 -5.04 -16.70 14.96
C PHE A 577 -3.97 -17.65 14.43
N LEU A 578 -2.74 -17.54 14.95
CA LEU A 578 -1.58 -18.32 14.51
C LEU A 578 -1.23 -18.09 13.02
N VAL A 579 -0.36 -18.93 12.49
CA VAL A 579 0.10 -18.86 11.08
C VAL A 579 -0.95 -19.46 10.15
N GLY A 580 -1.24 -18.79 9.03
CA GLY A 580 -2.16 -19.32 7.99
C GLY A 580 -2.81 -18.24 7.13
N ASP A 581 -3.57 -18.69 6.13
CA ASP A 581 -4.24 -17.82 5.15
C ASP A 581 -5.24 -16.84 5.80
N PHE A 582 -5.92 -17.27 6.89
CA PHE A 582 -6.87 -16.41 7.61
C PHE A 582 -6.16 -15.26 8.32
N SER A 583 -5.02 -15.53 8.95
CA SER A 583 -4.19 -14.50 9.58
C SER A 583 -3.66 -13.50 8.56
N ALA A 584 -3.26 -13.98 7.39
CA ALA A 584 -2.88 -13.11 6.28
C ALA A 584 -4.04 -12.25 5.79
N LEU A 585 -5.25 -12.83 5.65
CA LEU A 585 -6.46 -12.09 5.30
C LEU A 585 -6.70 -10.92 6.27
N LEU A 586 -6.67 -11.19 7.58
CA LEU A 586 -6.90 -10.16 8.61
C LEU A 586 -5.80 -9.08 8.59
N ALA A 587 -4.54 -9.47 8.46
CA ALA A 587 -3.44 -8.52 8.40
C ALA A 587 -3.53 -7.59 7.18
N ILE A 588 -3.88 -8.16 6.00
CA ILE A 588 -4.14 -7.38 4.80
C ILE A 588 -5.33 -6.43 5.01
N MET A 589 -6.41 -6.94 5.62
CA MET A 589 -7.61 -6.13 5.89
C MET A 589 -7.31 -4.97 6.84
N MET A 590 -6.59 -5.20 7.94
CA MET A 590 -6.26 -4.14 8.90
C MET A 590 -5.52 -2.98 8.24
N TYR A 591 -4.63 -3.27 7.31
CA TYR A 591 -3.90 -2.23 6.59
C TYR A 591 -4.73 -1.57 5.47
N ALA A 592 -5.44 -2.38 4.69
CA ALA A 592 -6.11 -1.94 3.47
C ALA A 592 -7.51 -1.33 3.69
N ILE A 593 -8.09 -1.44 4.90
CA ILE A 593 -9.44 -0.93 5.17
C ILE A 593 -9.52 0.60 5.23
N VAL A 594 -8.42 1.27 5.60
CA VAL A 594 -8.40 2.72 5.84
C VAL A 594 -8.78 3.54 4.62
N PRO A 595 -8.25 3.29 3.40
CA PRO A 595 -8.72 3.98 2.19
C PRO A 595 -10.22 3.79 1.94
N ALA A 596 -10.78 2.58 2.17
CA ALA A 596 -12.21 2.34 1.98
C ALA A 596 -13.05 3.25 2.88
N ILE A 597 -12.67 3.41 4.15
CA ILE A 597 -13.36 4.29 5.10
C ILE A 597 -13.25 5.75 4.64
N ARG A 598 -12.03 6.22 4.36
CA ARG A 598 -11.75 7.63 4.06
C ARG A 598 -12.36 8.10 2.76
N TYR A 599 -12.20 7.34 1.67
CA TYR A 599 -12.74 7.74 0.38
C TYR A 599 -14.27 7.65 0.34
N THR A 600 -14.87 6.72 1.10
CA THR A 600 -16.33 6.65 1.24
C THR A 600 -16.85 7.85 2.05
N GLU A 601 -16.22 8.18 3.19
CA GLU A 601 -16.59 9.38 3.97
C GLU A 601 -16.41 10.66 3.13
N TYR A 602 -15.26 10.81 2.49
CA TYR A 602 -14.94 11.98 1.67
C TYR A 602 -15.90 12.13 0.50
N GLY A 603 -16.14 11.08 -0.25
CA GLY A 603 -17.06 11.12 -1.41
C GLY A 603 -18.48 11.50 -1.03
N LEU A 604 -19.00 10.96 0.09
CA LEU A 604 -20.35 11.28 0.57
C LEU A 604 -20.48 12.68 1.17
N ARG A 605 -19.43 13.22 1.79
CA ARG A 605 -19.43 14.58 2.36
C ARG A 605 -19.27 15.66 1.30
N ASN A 606 -18.60 15.35 0.19
CA ASN A 606 -18.32 16.31 -0.88
C ASN A 606 -19.32 16.23 -2.05
N VAL A 607 -20.45 15.54 -1.90
CA VAL A 607 -21.55 15.62 -2.88
C VAL A 607 -22.09 17.04 -2.91
N ASP A 608 -22.31 17.57 -4.12
CA ASP A 608 -22.82 18.92 -4.34
C ASP A 608 -24.04 19.22 -3.44
N PRO A 609 -23.95 20.22 -2.55
CA PRO A 609 -25.06 20.61 -1.68
C PRO A 609 -26.34 20.93 -2.45
N VAL A 610 -26.23 21.50 -3.66
CA VAL A 610 -27.38 21.86 -4.49
C VAL A 610 -28.21 20.61 -4.87
N ALA A 611 -27.53 19.51 -5.22
CA ALA A 611 -28.21 18.25 -5.53
C ALA A 611 -28.91 17.65 -4.29
N VAL A 612 -28.31 17.79 -3.11
CA VAL A 612 -28.87 17.32 -1.85
C VAL A 612 -30.09 18.15 -1.44
N GLU A 613 -30.01 19.47 -1.55
CA GLU A 613 -31.11 20.38 -1.23
C GLU A 613 -32.30 20.18 -2.20
N ALA A 614 -32.02 20.04 -3.49
CA ALA A 614 -33.07 19.75 -4.48
C ALA A 614 -33.83 18.45 -4.15
N ALA A 615 -33.12 17.39 -3.72
CA ALA A 615 -33.74 16.14 -3.30
C ALA A 615 -34.62 16.32 -2.05
N ARG A 616 -34.18 17.11 -1.07
CA ARG A 616 -34.96 17.41 0.14
C ARG A 616 -36.20 18.24 -0.20
N MET A 617 -36.08 19.24 -1.07
CA MET A 617 -37.19 20.04 -1.52
C MET A 617 -38.24 19.19 -2.26
N MET A 618 -37.85 18.13 -2.95
CA MET A 618 -38.77 17.15 -3.56
C MET A 618 -39.39 16.16 -2.57
N GLY A 619 -39.17 16.35 -1.28
CA GLY A 619 -39.76 15.51 -0.22
C GLY A 619 -39.02 14.18 0.06
N CYS A 620 -37.77 14.03 -0.40
CA CYS A 620 -36.99 12.84 -0.10
C CYS A 620 -36.61 12.76 1.40
N THR A 621 -36.82 11.59 2.01
CA THR A 621 -36.32 11.31 3.35
C THR A 621 -34.78 11.24 3.35
N GLU A 622 -34.13 11.45 4.49
CA GLU A 622 -32.66 11.37 4.62
C GLU A 622 -32.11 10.02 4.13
N ARG A 623 -32.85 8.93 4.34
CA ARG A 623 -32.47 7.61 3.83
C ARG A 623 -32.55 7.55 2.29
N GLN A 624 -33.55 8.17 1.69
CA GLN A 624 -33.65 8.28 0.21
C GLN A 624 -32.57 9.21 -0.35
N VAL A 625 -32.29 10.32 0.30
CA VAL A 625 -31.19 11.22 -0.05
C VAL A 625 -29.85 10.48 -0.04
N LEU A 626 -29.57 9.66 1.00
CA LEU A 626 -28.35 8.87 1.06
C LEU A 626 -28.24 7.87 -0.10
N TRP A 627 -29.26 7.00 -0.26
CA TRP A 627 -29.15 5.86 -1.18
C TRP A 627 -29.42 6.21 -2.63
N ARG A 628 -30.24 7.24 -2.92
CA ARG A 628 -30.65 7.60 -4.27
C ARG A 628 -29.93 8.81 -4.85
N VAL A 629 -29.32 9.65 -3.99
CA VAL A 629 -28.64 10.88 -4.42
C VAL A 629 -27.16 10.83 -4.04
N LYS A 630 -26.85 10.83 -2.75
CA LYS A 630 -25.45 10.93 -2.29
C LYS A 630 -24.60 9.76 -2.73
N LEU A 631 -25.05 8.52 -2.51
CA LEU A 631 -24.27 7.34 -2.84
C LEU A 631 -23.98 7.22 -4.35
N PRO A 632 -24.96 7.37 -5.26
CA PRO A 632 -24.68 7.34 -6.70
C PRO A 632 -23.72 8.44 -7.17
N LEU A 633 -23.80 9.65 -6.63
CA LEU A 633 -22.91 10.76 -6.98
C LEU A 633 -21.50 10.57 -6.38
N ALA A 634 -21.37 9.90 -5.24
CA ALA A 634 -20.10 9.60 -4.61
C ALA A 634 -19.37 8.37 -5.20
N ILE A 635 -20.03 7.57 -6.05
CA ILE A 635 -19.44 6.34 -6.62
C ILE A 635 -18.05 6.57 -7.24
N PRO A 636 -17.78 7.62 -8.05
CA PRO A 636 -16.44 7.81 -8.61
C PRO A 636 -15.35 7.91 -7.54
N GLU A 637 -15.59 8.66 -6.47
CA GLU A 637 -14.63 8.80 -5.36
C GLU A 637 -14.48 7.50 -4.55
N ILE A 638 -15.59 6.78 -4.32
CA ILE A 638 -15.57 5.47 -3.66
C ILE A 638 -14.74 4.46 -4.48
N MET A 639 -14.81 4.53 -5.81
CA MET A 639 -14.01 3.65 -6.68
C MET A 639 -12.53 4.00 -6.68
N LEU A 640 -12.15 5.27 -6.52
CA LEU A 640 -10.77 5.64 -6.26
C LEU A 640 -10.30 5.06 -4.92
N GLY A 641 -11.18 5.03 -3.92
CA GLY A 641 -10.94 4.34 -2.66
C GLY A 641 -10.71 2.84 -2.85
N LEU A 642 -11.53 2.16 -3.65
CA LEU A 642 -11.36 0.75 -3.98
C LEU A 642 -10.00 0.49 -4.64
N ASN A 643 -9.58 1.36 -5.54
CA ASN A 643 -8.27 1.27 -6.17
C ASN A 643 -7.13 1.31 -5.14
N GLN A 644 -7.20 2.25 -4.20
CA GLN A 644 -6.21 2.35 -3.11
C GLN A 644 -6.24 1.13 -2.19
N VAL A 645 -7.41 0.56 -1.90
CA VAL A 645 -7.56 -0.68 -1.12
C VAL A 645 -6.82 -1.84 -1.81
N ILE A 646 -6.96 -1.99 -3.13
CA ILE A 646 -6.27 -3.04 -3.90
C ILE A 646 -4.75 -2.84 -3.85
N MET A 647 -4.27 -1.62 -4.04
CA MET A 647 -2.84 -1.31 -3.99
C MET A 647 -2.25 -1.62 -2.61
N PHE A 648 -2.95 -1.24 -1.54
CA PHE A 648 -2.54 -1.52 -0.17
C PHE A 648 -2.59 -3.02 0.16
N ALA A 649 -3.63 -3.72 -0.31
CA ALA A 649 -3.74 -5.17 -0.13
C ALA A 649 -2.59 -5.93 -0.83
N LEU A 650 -2.23 -5.54 -2.04
CA LEU A 650 -1.11 -6.14 -2.77
C LEU A 650 0.26 -5.80 -2.13
N ALA A 651 0.43 -4.59 -1.61
CA ALA A 651 1.64 -4.23 -0.87
C ALA A 651 1.81 -5.10 0.39
N MET A 652 0.72 -5.31 1.12
CA MET A 652 0.73 -6.15 2.34
C MET A 652 0.87 -7.64 2.04
N LEU A 653 0.49 -8.11 0.85
CA LEU A 653 0.51 -9.52 0.48
C LEU A 653 1.91 -10.16 0.58
N VAL A 654 2.97 -9.40 0.27
CA VAL A 654 4.36 -9.91 0.37
C VAL A 654 4.76 -10.07 1.82
N ILE A 655 4.34 -9.16 2.68
CA ILE A 655 4.58 -9.22 4.12
C ILE A 655 3.78 -10.38 4.74
N ALA A 656 2.55 -10.59 4.27
CA ALA A 656 1.71 -11.71 4.66
C ALA A 656 2.32 -13.09 4.30
N ALA A 657 3.29 -13.15 3.39
CA ALA A 657 4.04 -14.38 3.11
C ALA A 657 4.81 -14.91 4.33
N LEU A 658 5.22 -14.02 5.25
CA LEU A 658 5.86 -14.42 6.52
C LEU A 658 4.92 -15.20 7.45
N VAL A 659 3.62 -15.10 7.22
CA VAL A 659 2.57 -15.86 7.94
C VAL A 659 2.27 -17.19 7.26
N GLY A 660 3.11 -17.61 6.32
CA GLY A 660 3.01 -18.93 5.67
C GLY A 660 1.99 -19.01 4.53
N THR A 661 1.57 -17.87 3.96
CA THR A 661 0.70 -17.88 2.76
C THR A 661 1.48 -18.25 1.52
N LYS A 662 0.87 -19.09 0.68
CA LYS A 662 1.42 -19.47 -0.63
C LYS A 662 1.00 -18.44 -1.68
N GLY A 663 1.87 -18.18 -2.65
CA GLY A 663 1.57 -17.27 -3.75
C GLY A 663 2.78 -16.50 -4.25
N LEU A 664 2.55 -15.40 -4.98
CA LEU A 664 3.62 -14.54 -5.49
C LEU A 664 4.42 -13.88 -4.36
N GLY A 665 3.75 -13.48 -3.26
CA GLY A 665 4.42 -12.88 -2.10
C GLY A 665 5.47 -13.80 -1.50
N GLN A 666 5.13 -15.08 -1.29
CA GLN A 666 6.09 -16.08 -0.84
C GLN A 666 7.24 -16.25 -1.86
N TRP A 667 6.93 -16.27 -3.14
CA TRP A 667 7.95 -16.44 -4.17
C TRP A 667 8.94 -15.27 -4.22
N VAL A 668 8.47 -14.03 -4.00
CA VAL A 668 9.34 -12.86 -3.83
C VAL A 668 10.21 -13.02 -2.58
N TYR A 669 9.63 -13.45 -1.46
CA TYR A 669 10.38 -13.67 -0.21
C TYR A 669 11.44 -14.77 -0.36
N ASP A 670 11.09 -15.91 -0.96
CA ASP A 670 12.00 -17.02 -1.22
C ASP A 670 13.15 -16.61 -2.16
N SER A 671 12.84 -15.75 -3.16
CA SER A 671 13.87 -15.23 -4.07
C SER A 671 14.84 -14.29 -3.37
N LEU A 672 14.36 -13.53 -2.37
CA LEU A 672 15.17 -12.65 -1.56
C LEU A 672 16.13 -13.44 -0.65
N THR A 673 15.60 -14.44 0.07
CA THR A 673 16.41 -15.26 0.99
C THR A 673 17.46 -16.11 0.27
N ASN A 674 17.18 -16.51 -0.98
CA ASN A 674 18.10 -17.30 -1.80
C ASN A 674 18.91 -16.46 -2.80
N ALA A 675 18.78 -15.13 -2.78
CA ALA A 675 19.42 -14.19 -3.70
C ALA A 675 19.22 -14.52 -5.20
N ARG A 676 18.00 -14.97 -5.59
CA ARG A 676 17.65 -15.35 -6.96
C ARG A 676 16.95 -14.21 -7.68
N PHE A 677 17.71 -13.45 -8.47
CA PHE A 677 17.18 -12.28 -9.17
C PHE A 677 16.06 -12.62 -10.16
N GLY A 678 16.27 -13.64 -11.00
CA GLY A 678 15.30 -14.02 -12.04
C GLY A 678 13.93 -14.36 -11.47
N GLN A 679 13.90 -15.13 -10.38
CA GLN A 679 12.65 -15.46 -9.67
C GLN A 679 12.02 -14.22 -9.05
N GLY A 680 12.80 -13.38 -8.37
CA GLY A 680 12.33 -12.15 -7.74
C GLY A 680 11.74 -11.17 -8.74
N PHE A 681 12.38 -11.02 -9.89
CA PHE A 681 11.91 -10.17 -10.98
C PHE A 681 10.58 -10.64 -11.57
N ILE A 682 10.47 -11.95 -11.87
CA ILE A 682 9.23 -12.53 -12.41
C ILE A 682 8.09 -12.43 -11.39
N ALA A 683 8.34 -12.76 -10.12
CA ALA A 683 7.33 -12.71 -9.08
C ALA A 683 6.89 -11.27 -8.79
N GLY A 684 7.84 -10.34 -8.60
CA GLY A 684 7.56 -8.92 -8.38
C GLY A 684 6.90 -8.26 -9.58
N GLY A 685 7.36 -8.57 -10.80
CA GLY A 685 6.77 -8.11 -12.05
C GLY A 685 5.34 -8.62 -12.25
N SER A 686 5.07 -9.88 -11.90
CA SER A 686 3.71 -10.45 -11.95
C SER A 686 2.77 -9.76 -10.96
N MET A 687 3.23 -9.46 -9.74
CA MET A 687 2.45 -8.68 -8.77
C MET A 687 2.17 -7.26 -9.25
N ALA A 688 3.18 -6.59 -9.80
CA ALA A 688 3.03 -5.26 -10.37
C ALA A 688 2.03 -5.26 -11.54
N LEU A 689 2.12 -6.23 -12.45
CA LEU A 689 1.18 -6.37 -13.56
C LEU A 689 -0.25 -6.60 -13.07
N MET A 690 -0.43 -7.45 -12.04
CA MET A 690 -1.74 -7.68 -11.43
C MET A 690 -2.32 -6.38 -10.83
N ALA A 691 -1.49 -5.62 -10.13
CA ALA A 691 -1.85 -4.31 -9.58
C ALA A 691 -2.23 -3.30 -10.67
N MET A 692 -1.38 -3.18 -11.69
CA MET A 692 -1.61 -2.24 -12.80
C MET A 692 -2.82 -2.59 -13.65
N ILE A 693 -3.13 -3.88 -13.85
CA ILE A 693 -4.34 -4.31 -14.57
C ILE A 693 -5.58 -3.86 -13.79
N ALA A 694 -5.62 -4.13 -12.48
CA ALA A 694 -6.72 -3.73 -11.63
C ALA A 694 -6.87 -2.19 -11.59
N ASP A 695 -5.77 -1.47 -11.38
CA ASP A 695 -5.71 0.00 -11.35
C ASP A 695 -6.28 0.61 -12.64
N ARG A 696 -5.81 0.18 -13.80
CA ARG A 696 -6.28 0.71 -15.09
C ARG A 696 -7.75 0.44 -15.38
N ILE A 697 -8.25 -0.74 -15.00
CA ILE A 697 -9.67 -1.08 -15.15
C ILE A 697 -10.52 -0.17 -14.26
N ILE A 698 -10.15 0.00 -13.00
CA ILE A 698 -10.92 0.80 -12.04
C ILE A 698 -10.89 2.29 -12.40
N GLN A 699 -9.71 2.82 -12.74
CA GLN A 699 -9.59 4.23 -13.16
C GLN A 699 -10.41 4.53 -14.43
N ALA A 700 -10.35 3.63 -15.42
CA ALA A 700 -11.13 3.78 -16.64
C ALA A 700 -12.65 3.74 -16.34
N TRP A 701 -13.08 2.84 -15.44
CA TRP A 701 -14.46 2.76 -15.01
C TRP A 701 -14.91 4.01 -14.24
N ALA A 702 -14.08 4.50 -13.32
CA ALA A 702 -14.37 5.72 -12.57
C ALA A 702 -14.49 6.93 -13.50
N ALA A 703 -13.58 7.06 -14.48
CA ALA A 703 -13.62 8.13 -15.49
C ALA A 703 -14.85 8.04 -16.40
N GLN A 704 -15.27 6.83 -16.79
CA GLN A 704 -16.50 6.64 -17.53
C GLN A 704 -17.72 7.06 -16.70
N LYS A 705 -17.73 6.68 -15.41
CA LYS A 705 -18.84 7.02 -14.52
C LYS A 705 -18.94 8.50 -14.22
N LYS A 706 -17.83 9.22 -14.08
CA LYS A 706 -17.80 10.69 -13.96
C LYS A 706 -18.46 11.35 -15.17
N ARG A 707 -18.11 10.90 -16.38
CA ARG A 707 -18.73 11.40 -17.63
C ARG A 707 -20.22 11.12 -17.70
N ASP A 708 -20.68 9.91 -17.32
CA ASP A 708 -22.09 9.53 -17.30
C ASP A 708 -22.91 10.40 -16.32
N LEU A 709 -22.30 10.87 -15.25
CA LEU A 709 -22.91 11.73 -14.23
C LEU A 709 -22.82 13.22 -14.58
N GLY A 710 -22.17 13.59 -15.70
CA GLY A 710 -21.99 15.00 -16.10
C GLY A 710 -21.02 15.77 -15.20
N ILE A 711 -20.23 15.07 -14.39
CA ILE A 711 -19.18 15.69 -13.56
C ILE A 711 -18.00 15.93 -14.50
N VAL A 712 -17.86 17.18 -14.96
CA VAL A 712 -16.72 17.60 -15.79
C VAL A 712 -15.53 17.85 -14.86
N ASP A 713 -14.35 17.34 -15.27
CA ASP A 713 -13.08 17.62 -14.56
C ASP A 713 -12.66 19.07 -14.72
#